data_03b9fd154e841b8cdb9480d54a34372c
#
_entry.id   03b9fd154e841b8cdb9480d54a34372c
#
_cell.length_a   1.000
_cell.length_b   1.000
_cell.length_c   1.000
_cell.angle_alpha   90.00
_cell.angle_beta   90.00
_cell.angle_gamma   90.00
#
_symmetry.space_group_name_H-M   'P 1'
#
loop_
_entity.id
_entity.type
_entity.pdbx_description
1 polymer ?
#
loop_
_entity_poly.entity_id
_entity_poly.type
_entity_poly.pdbx_seq_one_letter_code
_entity_poly.pdbx_strand_id
1 'polypeptide(L)'
;MLCPKCHRPLADDSEGPYICCADAPSEWKCSGCGKVSEGFALPYGRCPDCGGELQLCEGERASPAGQALHALRMAFEIELGGRAFYQRAAAATTDPVLNALFSRFAVMEGEHMETLSRRYHIDVPNPSPDFRLEVAALFADVAHRPEDPENLFAIAIGLEQRAAAFFTEHAHAAPEGSPERALFRELAAEEREHAHTLQTEFERWRQGRPGLFGTTEGIQATSADGLINAAALLLQGHDPDRIALVCGEHQLTHGELRDRVARAAALWRQRGLARGHRVAIKLPDGLDWVVAFLATIWAGGTAVAVNPKVPAPEWEYILEEAGFTVILAETAEDTPAPWRERVVLVDEGRRLVSTMDPIPPRLVDPDTPAFWVHSSGTSGKPKAVVHGHRFAREIERVSRERLGLTADDRLFASSRLFFSYPQTNSLWAGLKIGATIVLDPQWPTPQGVADIVAAARPTVLFSVPSLYRLLLAEGLAEGIRQAGVRLCVSAGEALPQSLRDAWRQATGLSMVDGYGASETLVLVLTAREGDDGLQPSPGVKVSALDPDSAADGRPTRLRFRLDCQALGYLDRPASQADSFRDGAFCPADLFVATEGGGWRFAGREDTLLKIKGRWVNLNDVEERLSAGTPGFVEGAAVRITDADGFDSLAYFYVAREGQHEEVERELAARSQTLPQYQRPRWLQPVESIPRTATGKLLRRKLAELLGEETA
;
A
#
# COMPACT_ATOMS: atom_id res chain seq x y z
N MET A 1 -36.57 25.07 8.50
CA MET A 1 -35.40 26.00 8.41
C MET A 1 -34.14 25.17 8.50
N LEU A 2 -33.08 25.51 7.77
CA LEU A 2 -31.80 24.75 7.91
C LEU A 2 -30.86 25.51 8.85
N CYS A 3 -30.14 24.81 9.70
CA CYS A 3 -29.09 25.40 10.51
C CYS A 3 -27.99 26.00 9.63
N PRO A 4 -27.63 27.29 9.79
CA PRO A 4 -26.65 27.93 8.92
C PRO A 4 -25.23 27.36 9.04
N LYS A 5 -24.92 26.62 10.09
CA LYS A 5 -23.61 25.97 10.29
C LYS A 5 -23.57 24.52 9.87
N CYS A 6 -24.56 23.71 10.26
CA CYS A 6 -24.56 22.28 9.98
C CYS A 6 -25.51 21.86 8.84
N HIS A 7 -26.27 22.82 8.27
CA HIS A 7 -27.24 22.62 7.18
C HIS A 7 -28.32 21.57 7.48
N ARG A 8 -28.54 21.21 8.74
CA ARG A 8 -29.60 20.28 9.15
C ARG A 8 -30.96 20.99 9.17
N PRO A 9 -32.05 20.28 8.84
CA PRO A 9 -33.39 20.82 9.03
C PRO A 9 -33.62 21.10 10.53
N LEU A 10 -33.96 22.33 10.85
CA LEU A 10 -34.49 22.66 12.16
C LEU A 10 -35.97 22.27 12.13
N ALA A 11 -36.40 21.32 12.97
CA ALA A 11 -37.79 20.94 13.02
C ALA A 11 -38.61 22.12 13.60
N ASP A 12 -39.77 22.33 13.04
CA ASP A 12 -40.68 23.42 13.41
C ASP A 12 -41.73 22.81 14.38
N ASP A 13 -41.30 22.49 15.60
CA ASP A 13 -42.25 22.08 16.62
C ASP A 13 -42.58 23.29 17.49
N SER A 14 -43.84 23.44 17.72
CA SER A 14 -44.53 24.60 18.26
C SER A 14 -44.19 24.97 19.73
N GLU A 15 -43.15 24.43 20.35
CA GLU A 15 -42.89 24.53 21.79
C GLU A 15 -41.58 25.27 22.18
N GLY A 16 -40.90 25.96 21.30
CA GLY A 16 -39.77 26.82 21.66
C GLY A 16 -38.76 27.11 20.59
N PRO A 17 -37.96 28.15 20.74
CA PRO A 17 -36.96 28.46 19.73
C PRO A 17 -35.88 27.41 19.71
N TYR A 18 -35.66 26.79 18.57
CA TYR A 18 -34.56 25.86 18.34
C TYR A 18 -33.24 26.52 18.63
N ILE A 19 -32.41 25.86 19.43
CA ILE A 19 -31.01 26.25 19.59
C ILE A 19 -30.19 25.45 18.58
N CYS A 20 -29.78 26.14 17.54
CA CYS A 20 -28.75 25.62 16.67
C CYS A 20 -27.39 25.66 17.38
N CYS A 21 -26.46 24.80 16.98
CA CYS A 21 -25.06 24.87 17.40
C CYS A 21 -24.42 26.26 17.27
N ALA A 22 -25.05 27.18 16.49
CA ALA A 22 -24.63 28.56 16.35
C ALA A 22 -24.89 29.43 17.58
N ASP A 23 -25.81 29.04 18.46
CA ASP A 23 -26.22 29.82 19.63
C ASP A 23 -25.50 29.41 20.92
N ALA A 24 -24.67 28.37 20.87
CA ALA A 24 -23.90 27.92 22.00
C ALA A 24 -22.67 28.80 22.25
N PRO A 25 -22.38 29.16 23.49
CA PRO A 25 -21.33 30.12 23.82
C PRO A 25 -19.91 29.54 23.83
N SER A 26 -19.68 28.33 23.35
CA SER A 26 -18.39 27.66 23.32
C SER A 26 -17.72 27.74 21.96
N GLU A 27 -16.43 28.04 21.93
CA GLU A 27 -15.63 28.01 20.72
C GLU A 27 -14.73 26.78 20.73
N TRP A 28 -14.72 26.04 19.62
CA TRP A 28 -13.92 24.85 19.42
C TRP A 28 -12.95 25.06 18.27
N LYS A 29 -11.69 24.73 18.48
CA LYS A 29 -10.66 24.76 17.44
C LYS A 29 -10.27 23.37 17.01
N CYS A 30 -10.31 23.11 15.72
CA CYS A 30 -9.84 21.84 15.18
C CYS A 30 -8.32 21.77 15.20
N SER A 31 -7.76 20.73 15.83
CA SER A 31 -6.32 20.46 15.88
C SER A 31 -5.74 20.09 14.50
N GLY A 32 -6.59 19.58 13.58
CA GLY A 32 -6.15 19.14 12.25
C GLY A 32 -6.14 20.22 11.20
N CYS A 33 -7.20 21.06 11.11
CA CYS A 33 -7.32 22.09 10.07
C CYS A 33 -7.34 23.54 10.60
N GLY A 34 -7.28 23.71 11.93
CA GLY A 34 -7.28 25.03 12.56
C GLY A 34 -8.62 25.76 12.50
N LYS A 35 -9.68 25.16 11.96
CA LYS A 35 -11.00 25.76 11.87
C LYS A 35 -11.55 26.03 13.25
N VAL A 36 -12.03 27.22 13.50
CA VAL A 36 -12.75 27.59 14.72
C VAL A 36 -14.25 27.45 14.46
N SER A 37 -14.94 26.74 15.35
CA SER A 37 -16.38 26.56 15.34
C SER A 37 -16.92 27.02 16.67
N GLU A 38 -18.02 27.76 16.68
CA GLU A 38 -18.73 28.14 17.90
C GLU A 38 -19.88 27.15 18.12
N GLY A 39 -20.15 26.78 19.36
CA GLY A 39 -21.21 25.86 19.71
C GLY A 39 -20.72 24.59 20.35
N PHE A 40 -21.48 23.50 20.20
CA PHE A 40 -21.10 22.19 20.74
C PHE A 40 -19.95 21.57 19.96
N ALA A 41 -19.13 20.77 20.63
CA ALA A 41 -18.33 19.79 19.92
C ALA A 41 -19.29 18.93 19.10
N LEU A 42 -19.09 18.90 17.79
CA LEU A 42 -19.87 18.07 16.90
C LEU A 42 -19.79 16.59 17.38
N PRO A 43 -20.77 15.75 16.99
CA PRO A 43 -20.76 14.37 17.44
C PRO A 43 -19.37 13.80 17.36
N TYR A 44 -18.89 13.24 18.49
CA TYR A 44 -17.59 12.60 18.60
C TYR A 44 -16.36 13.51 18.82
N GLY A 45 -16.54 14.78 19.09
CA GLY A 45 -15.44 15.72 19.29
C GLY A 45 -14.56 15.89 18.04
N ARG A 46 -15.10 15.63 16.85
CA ARG A 46 -14.35 15.66 15.58
C ARG A 46 -14.87 16.71 14.61
N CYS A 47 -13.93 17.33 13.90
CA CYS A 47 -14.23 18.32 12.88
C CYS A 47 -14.93 17.68 11.67
N PRO A 48 -16.08 18.18 11.21
CA PRO A 48 -16.81 17.64 10.06
C PRO A 48 -16.07 17.82 8.73
N ASP A 49 -15.15 18.77 8.65
CA ASP A 49 -14.43 19.07 7.41
C ASP A 49 -13.22 18.16 7.22
N CYS A 50 -12.48 17.84 8.30
CA CYS A 50 -11.23 17.09 8.19
C CYS A 50 -11.12 15.87 9.11
N GLY A 51 -12.10 15.65 10.01
CA GLY A 51 -12.07 14.56 10.99
C GLY A 51 -11.07 14.78 12.13
N GLY A 52 -10.40 15.94 12.21
CA GLY A 52 -9.47 16.28 13.30
C GLY A 52 -10.19 16.49 14.60
N GLU A 53 -9.46 16.32 15.72
CA GLU A 53 -10.00 16.52 17.09
C GLU A 53 -10.36 17.99 17.32
N LEU A 54 -11.51 18.23 17.99
CA LEU A 54 -11.96 19.56 18.37
C LEU A 54 -11.50 19.84 19.81
N GLN A 55 -10.78 20.95 19.99
CA GLN A 55 -10.32 21.42 21.30
C GLN A 55 -11.09 22.65 21.70
N LEU A 56 -11.59 22.68 22.95
CA LEU A 56 -12.30 23.83 23.49
C LEU A 56 -11.33 25.03 23.59
N CYS A 57 -11.72 26.18 23.02
CA CYS A 57 -11.01 27.44 23.22
C CYS A 57 -11.38 27.98 24.60
N GLU A 58 -10.47 27.91 25.58
CA GLU A 58 -10.72 28.38 26.94
C GLU A 58 -10.94 29.91 26.99
N GLY A 59 -12.18 30.30 27.32
CA GLY A 59 -12.51 31.64 27.75
C GLY A 59 -12.77 31.62 29.27
N GLU A 60 -12.14 32.49 30.04
CA GLU A 60 -12.42 32.63 31.49
C GLU A 60 -13.92 32.97 31.70
N ARG A 61 -14.69 32.06 32.29
CA ARG A 61 -16.04 32.32 32.72
C ARG A 61 -16.15 32.28 34.25
N ALA A 62 -16.92 33.23 34.79
CA ALA A 62 -17.18 33.36 36.21
C ALA A 62 -17.88 32.11 36.77
N SER A 63 -17.50 31.72 37.99
CA SER A 63 -18.15 30.62 38.74
C SER A 63 -19.68 30.84 38.86
N PRO A 64 -20.54 29.84 38.60
CA PRO A 64 -21.98 29.98 38.62
C PRO A 64 -22.51 30.28 40.01
N ALA A 65 -23.50 31.16 40.11
CA ALA A 65 -24.27 31.39 41.33
C ALA A 65 -25.04 30.13 41.73
N GLY A 66 -25.39 29.95 43.01
CA GLY A 66 -25.85 28.71 43.64
C GLY A 66 -26.93 27.89 42.91
N GLN A 67 -27.79 28.49 42.05
CA GLN A 67 -28.79 27.76 41.25
C GLN A 67 -28.16 27.01 40.05
N ALA A 68 -27.17 27.59 39.42
CA ALA A 68 -26.42 26.93 38.33
C ALA A 68 -25.59 25.71 38.84
N LEU A 69 -25.23 25.73 40.12
CA LEU A 69 -24.55 24.58 40.75
C LEU A 69 -25.46 23.35 40.86
N HIS A 70 -26.76 23.55 41.09
CA HIS A 70 -27.73 22.46 41.12
C HIS A 70 -27.92 21.84 39.73
N ALA A 71 -28.04 22.68 38.70
CA ALA A 71 -28.14 22.24 37.32
C ALA A 71 -26.92 21.42 36.88
N LEU A 72 -25.72 21.86 37.23
CA LEU A 72 -24.47 21.14 36.96
C LEU A 72 -24.40 19.77 37.66
N ARG A 73 -24.86 19.69 38.94
CA ARG A 73 -24.90 18.40 39.62
C ARG A 73 -25.86 17.43 38.94
N MET A 74 -27.03 17.90 38.50
CA MET A 74 -27.97 17.06 37.76
C MET A 74 -27.40 16.59 36.43
N ALA A 75 -26.69 17.45 35.71
CA ALA A 75 -25.97 17.10 34.47
C ALA A 75 -24.97 15.98 34.74
N PHE A 76 -24.08 16.16 35.71
CA PHE A 76 -23.06 15.14 36.05
C PHE A 76 -23.68 13.77 36.41
N GLU A 77 -24.83 13.74 37.06
CA GLU A 77 -25.43 12.46 37.42
C GLU A 77 -26.11 11.76 36.25
N ILE A 78 -26.66 12.51 35.29
CA ILE A 78 -27.18 11.96 34.01
C ILE A 78 -26.05 11.38 33.20
N GLU A 79 -24.95 12.13 33.02
CA GLU A 79 -23.75 11.68 32.30
C GLU A 79 -23.08 10.45 32.95
N LEU A 80 -23.02 10.40 34.30
CA LEU A 80 -22.54 9.24 35.04
C LEU A 80 -23.44 8.02 34.82
N GLY A 81 -24.76 8.23 34.77
CA GLY A 81 -25.74 7.20 34.46
C GLY A 81 -25.61 6.67 33.02
N GLY A 82 -25.51 7.58 32.06
CA GLY A 82 -25.25 7.29 30.64
C GLY A 82 -23.96 6.48 30.44
N ARG A 83 -22.86 6.96 31.02
CA ARG A 83 -21.59 6.26 31.00
C ARG A 83 -21.65 4.84 31.51
N ALA A 84 -22.31 4.66 32.70
CA ALA A 84 -22.47 3.33 33.30
C ALA A 84 -23.37 2.41 32.47
N PHE A 85 -24.37 2.96 31.77
CA PHE A 85 -25.20 2.22 30.83
C PHE A 85 -24.37 1.77 29.63
N TYR A 86 -23.67 2.68 28.98
CA TYR A 86 -22.86 2.37 27.79
C TYR A 86 -21.73 1.38 28.07
N GLN A 87 -21.08 1.44 29.23
CA GLN A 87 -20.09 0.45 29.65
C GLN A 87 -20.71 -0.96 29.78
N ARG A 88 -21.92 -1.06 30.33
CA ARG A 88 -22.63 -2.35 30.44
C ARG A 88 -23.11 -2.85 29.07
N ALA A 89 -23.62 -1.97 28.21
CA ALA A 89 -24.06 -2.31 26.88
C ALA A 89 -22.88 -2.83 26.02
N ALA A 90 -21.73 -2.18 26.11
CA ALA A 90 -20.50 -2.63 25.45
C ALA A 90 -20.06 -4.02 25.94
N ALA A 91 -20.12 -4.27 27.27
CA ALA A 91 -19.75 -5.55 27.86
C ALA A 91 -20.77 -6.67 27.57
N ALA A 92 -22.03 -6.36 27.33
CA ALA A 92 -23.11 -7.32 27.09
C ALA A 92 -23.19 -7.79 25.62
N THR A 93 -22.76 -6.98 24.67
CA THR A 93 -22.82 -7.33 23.25
C THR A 93 -21.62 -8.14 22.79
N THR A 94 -21.87 -9.15 21.96
CA THR A 94 -20.85 -9.93 21.25
C THR A 94 -20.55 -9.37 19.85
N ASP A 95 -21.34 -8.40 19.39
CA ASP A 95 -21.13 -7.71 18.11
C ASP A 95 -20.00 -6.68 18.28
N PRO A 96 -18.86 -6.83 17.58
CA PRO A 96 -17.71 -5.94 17.71
C PRO A 96 -18.04 -4.48 17.32
N VAL A 97 -18.95 -4.27 16.36
CA VAL A 97 -19.37 -2.93 15.94
C VAL A 97 -20.13 -2.23 17.05
N LEU A 98 -21.05 -2.95 17.70
CA LEU A 98 -21.81 -2.41 18.82
C LEU A 98 -20.96 -2.23 20.07
N ASN A 99 -20.04 -3.15 20.34
CA ASN A 99 -19.08 -3.00 21.44
C ASN A 99 -18.27 -1.69 21.28
N ALA A 100 -17.74 -1.45 20.09
CA ALA A 100 -16.98 -0.23 19.81
C ALA A 100 -17.86 1.02 19.92
N LEU A 101 -19.09 0.99 19.40
CA LEU A 101 -20.05 2.08 19.47
C LEU A 101 -20.31 2.47 20.92
N PHE A 102 -20.77 1.52 21.75
CA PHE A 102 -21.09 1.79 23.14
C PHE A 102 -19.88 2.12 24.00
N SER A 103 -18.71 1.52 23.71
CA SER A 103 -17.45 1.91 24.35
C SER A 103 -17.10 3.37 24.07
N ARG A 104 -17.30 3.83 22.84
CA ARG A 104 -17.05 5.23 22.47
C ARG A 104 -18.03 6.18 23.15
N PHE A 105 -19.32 5.85 23.21
CA PHE A 105 -20.29 6.65 23.97
C PHE A 105 -19.91 6.73 25.46
N ALA A 106 -19.47 5.62 26.06
CA ALA A 106 -19.01 5.64 27.46
C ALA A 106 -17.80 6.56 27.70
N VAL A 107 -16.88 6.67 26.72
CA VAL A 107 -15.75 7.61 26.77
C VAL A 107 -16.25 9.05 26.60
N MET A 108 -17.16 9.28 25.66
CA MET A 108 -17.73 10.59 25.36
C MET A 108 -18.45 11.21 26.59
N GLU A 109 -19.27 10.44 27.30
CA GLU A 109 -19.87 10.88 28.57
C GLU A 109 -18.79 11.31 29.59
N GLY A 110 -17.67 10.60 29.65
CA GLY A 110 -16.52 10.98 30.47
C GLY A 110 -15.88 12.31 30.04
N GLU A 111 -15.67 12.51 28.74
CA GLU A 111 -15.13 13.74 28.17
C GLU A 111 -16.06 14.95 28.40
N HIS A 112 -17.38 14.75 28.35
CA HIS A 112 -18.37 15.77 28.69
C HIS A 112 -18.28 16.20 30.17
N MET A 113 -18.24 15.22 31.07
CA MET A 113 -18.06 15.52 32.50
C MET A 113 -16.77 16.30 32.77
N GLU A 114 -15.67 15.91 32.17
CA GLU A 114 -14.38 16.63 32.27
C GLU A 114 -14.45 18.04 31.69
N THR A 115 -15.18 18.24 30.60
CA THR A 115 -15.40 19.54 29.97
C THR A 115 -16.24 20.44 30.86
N LEU A 116 -17.33 19.94 31.43
CA LEU A 116 -18.16 20.66 32.42
C LEU A 116 -17.35 20.99 33.68
N SER A 117 -16.57 20.03 34.18
CA SER A 117 -15.69 20.21 35.35
C SER A 117 -14.69 21.34 35.14
N ARG A 118 -13.96 21.32 34.01
CA ARG A 118 -12.98 22.37 33.67
C ARG A 118 -13.64 23.73 33.45
N ARG A 119 -14.75 23.77 32.70
CA ARG A 119 -15.47 25.01 32.36
C ARG A 119 -16.02 25.76 33.54
N TYR A 120 -16.50 25.02 34.53
CA TYR A 120 -17.16 25.59 35.71
C TYR A 120 -16.32 25.47 36.99
N HIS A 121 -15.11 24.94 36.93
CA HIS A 121 -14.20 24.73 38.06
C HIS A 121 -14.83 23.94 39.21
N ILE A 122 -15.56 22.87 38.89
CA ILE A 122 -16.28 22.00 39.83
C ILE A 122 -15.75 20.58 39.66
N ASP A 123 -15.40 19.91 40.75
CA ASP A 123 -15.01 18.51 40.71
C ASP A 123 -16.19 17.62 40.29
N VAL A 124 -15.92 16.60 39.48
CA VAL A 124 -16.92 15.59 39.11
C VAL A 124 -17.45 14.92 40.42
N PRO A 125 -18.74 15.03 40.74
CA PRO A 125 -19.25 14.50 41.98
C PRO A 125 -19.27 12.97 41.99
N ASN A 126 -19.10 12.38 43.18
CA ASN A 126 -19.41 10.95 43.34
C ASN A 126 -20.93 10.78 43.29
N PRO A 127 -21.48 9.74 42.63
CA PRO A 127 -22.91 9.50 42.54
C PRO A 127 -23.54 9.43 43.93
N SER A 128 -24.54 10.30 44.18
CA SER A 128 -25.27 10.25 45.47
C SER A 128 -26.38 9.19 45.45
N PRO A 129 -26.66 8.49 46.59
CA PRO A 129 -27.76 7.52 46.65
C PRO A 129 -29.13 8.14 46.37
N ASP A 130 -29.34 9.40 46.77
CA ASP A 130 -30.63 10.10 46.63
C ASP A 130 -30.91 10.47 45.17
N PHE A 131 -29.86 10.87 44.42
CA PHE A 131 -29.99 11.18 42.99
C PHE A 131 -30.27 9.95 42.14
N ARG A 132 -29.73 8.78 42.48
CA ARG A 132 -30.03 7.51 41.80
C ARG A 132 -31.50 7.17 41.76
N LEU A 133 -32.30 7.67 42.68
CA LEU A 133 -33.75 7.48 42.74
C LEU A 133 -34.50 8.38 41.75
N GLU A 134 -34.07 9.64 41.57
CA GLU A 134 -34.69 10.56 40.60
C GLU A 134 -34.36 10.19 39.15
N VAL A 135 -33.14 9.78 38.90
CA VAL A 135 -32.68 9.35 37.53
C VAL A 135 -33.08 7.90 37.24
N ALA A 136 -33.39 7.07 38.24
CA ALA A 136 -33.84 5.69 38.04
C ALA A 136 -35.05 5.58 37.10
N ALA A 137 -35.92 6.60 37.07
CA ALA A 137 -37.03 6.66 36.11
C ALA A 137 -36.57 6.77 34.63
N LEU A 138 -35.41 7.38 34.37
CA LEU A 138 -34.82 7.47 33.04
C LEU A 138 -34.29 6.11 32.53
N PHE A 139 -34.00 5.20 33.48
CA PHE A 139 -33.41 3.88 33.17
C PHE A 139 -34.40 2.71 33.46
N ALA A 140 -35.65 2.97 33.80
CA ALA A 140 -36.59 1.96 34.32
C ALA A 140 -36.97 0.85 33.33
N ASP A 141 -36.89 1.11 32.00
CA ASP A 141 -37.30 0.16 30.95
C ASP A 141 -36.17 -0.70 30.39
N VAL A 142 -34.99 -0.62 30.99
CA VAL A 142 -33.72 -1.16 30.44
C VAL A 142 -33.56 -2.69 30.62
N ALA A 143 -34.47 -3.38 31.35
CA ALA A 143 -34.11 -4.62 32.02
C ALA A 143 -34.36 -5.93 31.26
N HIS A 144 -35.00 -5.97 30.09
CA HIS A 144 -35.57 -7.23 29.64
C HIS A 144 -34.81 -8.04 28.56
N ARG A 145 -33.84 -7.51 27.84
CA ARG A 145 -32.95 -8.27 26.88
C ARG A 145 -31.63 -7.56 26.64
N PRO A 146 -30.66 -7.65 27.55
CA PRO A 146 -29.40 -6.92 27.41
C PRO A 146 -28.51 -7.44 26.27
N GLU A 147 -28.83 -8.60 25.70
CA GLU A 147 -28.05 -9.23 24.61
C GLU A 147 -28.62 -8.94 23.20
N ASP A 148 -29.81 -8.35 23.14
CA ASP A 148 -30.48 -8.05 21.86
C ASP A 148 -30.03 -6.68 21.35
N PRO A 149 -29.28 -6.61 20.19
CA PRO A 149 -28.79 -5.37 19.63
C PRO A 149 -29.89 -4.33 19.36
N GLU A 150 -31.05 -4.73 18.85
CA GLU A 150 -32.17 -3.81 18.61
C GLU A 150 -32.68 -3.19 19.89
N ASN A 151 -32.73 -3.99 20.95
CA ASN A 151 -33.13 -3.52 22.28
C ASN A 151 -32.08 -2.57 22.87
N LEU A 152 -30.78 -2.85 22.72
CA LEU A 152 -29.73 -1.95 23.19
C LEU A 152 -29.80 -0.57 22.51
N PHE A 153 -30.03 -0.52 21.19
CA PHE A 153 -30.22 0.74 20.49
C PHE A 153 -31.50 1.47 20.94
N ALA A 154 -32.61 0.77 21.06
CA ALA A 154 -33.87 1.36 21.49
C ALA A 154 -33.75 1.99 22.87
N ILE A 155 -33.05 1.32 23.77
CA ILE A 155 -32.77 1.81 25.12
C ILE A 155 -31.86 3.02 25.09
N ALA A 156 -30.75 2.95 24.38
CA ALA A 156 -29.78 4.05 24.22
C ALA A 156 -30.47 5.31 23.67
N ILE A 157 -31.19 5.19 22.55
CA ILE A 157 -31.95 6.30 21.95
C ILE A 157 -32.97 6.86 22.91
N GLY A 158 -33.72 5.98 23.60
CA GLY A 158 -34.72 6.39 24.58
C GLY A 158 -34.12 7.07 25.81
N LEU A 159 -32.89 6.72 26.21
CA LEU A 159 -32.17 7.37 27.30
C LEU A 159 -31.85 8.83 26.92
N GLU A 160 -31.17 9.03 25.75
CA GLU A 160 -30.80 10.37 25.30
C GLU A 160 -32.02 11.27 25.05
N GLN A 161 -33.09 10.72 24.49
CA GLN A 161 -34.34 11.47 24.30
C GLN A 161 -34.96 11.92 25.63
N ARG A 162 -34.94 11.07 26.67
CA ARG A 162 -35.45 11.43 28.00
C ARG A 162 -34.55 12.45 28.68
N ALA A 163 -33.23 12.33 28.56
CA ALA A 163 -32.30 13.31 29.08
C ALA A 163 -32.49 14.67 28.38
N ALA A 164 -32.66 14.69 27.07
CA ALA A 164 -32.98 15.91 26.32
C ALA A 164 -34.29 16.57 26.74
N ALA A 165 -35.34 15.76 26.95
CA ALA A 165 -36.64 16.25 27.44
C ALA A 165 -36.53 16.84 28.87
N PHE A 166 -35.82 16.13 29.74
CA PHE A 166 -35.56 16.58 31.11
C PHE A 166 -34.86 17.94 31.15
N PHE A 167 -33.75 18.09 30.40
CA PHE A 167 -33.04 19.35 30.35
C PHE A 167 -33.87 20.47 29.69
N THR A 168 -34.70 20.13 28.68
CA THR A 168 -35.61 21.11 28.05
C THR A 168 -36.64 21.64 29.05
N GLU A 169 -37.26 20.76 29.87
CA GLU A 169 -38.22 21.15 30.91
C GLU A 169 -37.59 22.07 31.97
N HIS A 170 -36.39 21.73 32.43
CA HIS A 170 -35.65 22.53 33.38
C HIS A 170 -35.19 23.86 32.79
N ALA A 171 -34.85 23.92 31.50
CA ALA A 171 -34.57 25.16 30.82
C ALA A 171 -35.80 26.10 30.77
N HIS A 172 -36.99 25.54 30.57
CA HIS A 172 -38.24 26.32 30.62
C HIS A 172 -38.60 26.83 32.02
N ALA A 173 -38.31 26.02 33.05
CA ALA A 173 -38.57 26.38 34.45
C ALA A 173 -37.59 27.45 34.98
N ALA A 174 -36.39 27.54 34.45
CA ALA A 174 -35.36 28.48 34.88
C ALA A 174 -35.66 29.91 34.45
N PRO A 175 -35.25 30.95 35.23
CA PRO A 175 -35.49 32.37 34.92
C PRO A 175 -34.90 32.77 33.58
N GLU A 176 -35.62 33.66 32.85
CA GLU A 176 -35.15 34.15 31.54
C GLU A 176 -33.82 34.92 31.67
N GLY A 177 -32.85 34.58 30.82
CA GLY A 177 -31.52 35.19 30.85
C GLY A 177 -30.60 34.66 31.96
N SER A 178 -31.02 33.65 32.76
CA SER A 178 -30.17 33.08 33.78
C SER A 178 -29.10 32.14 33.20
N PRO A 179 -27.90 32.04 33.81
CA PRO A 179 -26.87 31.08 33.41
C PRO A 179 -27.33 29.63 33.46
N GLU A 180 -28.24 29.32 34.40
CA GLU A 180 -28.85 28.03 34.57
C GLU A 180 -29.70 27.62 33.36
N ARG A 181 -30.56 28.54 32.87
CA ARG A 181 -31.36 28.32 31.65
C ARG A 181 -30.48 28.09 30.44
N ALA A 182 -29.38 28.86 30.30
CA ALA A 182 -28.44 28.69 29.20
C ALA A 182 -27.78 27.31 29.25
N LEU A 183 -27.37 26.86 30.45
CA LEU A 183 -26.74 25.53 30.62
C LEU A 183 -27.71 24.40 30.27
N PHE A 184 -28.95 24.41 30.82
CA PHE A 184 -29.93 23.36 30.50
C PHE A 184 -30.30 23.32 29.01
N ARG A 185 -30.38 24.46 28.35
CA ARG A 185 -30.59 24.51 26.89
C ARG A 185 -29.43 23.88 26.11
N GLU A 186 -28.22 24.10 26.58
CA GLU A 186 -27.01 23.53 26.01
C GLU A 186 -27.05 22.02 26.13
N LEU A 187 -27.23 21.49 27.33
CA LEU A 187 -27.31 20.05 27.58
C LEU A 187 -28.46 19.39 26.80
N ALA A 188 -29.65 20.01 26.74
CA ALA A 188 -30.77 19.47 25.98
C ALA A 188 -30.46 19.36 24.47
N ALA A 189 -29.66 20.26 23.91
CA ALA A 189 -29.25 20.18 22.51
C ALA A 189 -28.23 19.07 22.26
N GLU A 190 -27.32 18.88 23.21
CA GLU A 190 -26.28 17.82 23.16
C GLU A 190 -26.93 16.43 23.20
N GLU A 191 -27.86 16.19 24.11
CA GLU A 191 -28.57 14.91 24.21
C GLU A 191 -29.43 14.59 22.96
N ARG A 192 -30.02 15.61 22.32
CA ARG A 192 -30.73 15.39 21.06
C ARG A 192 -29.78 14.96 19.93
N GLU A 193 -28.57 15.47 19.94
CA GLU A 193 -27.55 15.08 18.95
C GLU A 193 -27.07 13.66 19.19
N HIS A 194 -26.90 13.24 20.45
CA HIS A 194 -26.61 11.85 20.81
C HIS A 194 -27.71 10.91 20.33
N ALA A 195 -28.99 11.23 20.66
CA ALA A 195 -30.13 10.45 20.19
C ALA A 195 -30.18 10.31 18.67
N HIS A 196 -29.94 11.40 17.92
CA HIS A 196 -29.91 11.37 16.45
C HIS A 196 -28.76 10.52 15.90
N THR A 197 -27.62 10.59 16.53
CA THR A 197 -26.46 9.78 16.18
C THR A 197 -26.73 8.30 16.36
N LEU A 198 -27.27 7.91 17.52
CA LEU A 198 -27.67 6.54 17.81
C LEU A 198 -28.73 6.03 16.85
N GLN A 199 -29.71 6.87 16.46
CA GLN A 199 -30.70 6.52 15.43
C GLN A 199 -30.03 6.25 14.08
N THR A 200 -29.09 7.10 13.67
CA THR A 200 -28.34 6.93 12.41
C THR A 200 -27.50 5.64 12.44
N GLU A 201 -26.84 5.35 13.55
CA GLU A 201 -26.07 4.12 13.74
C GLU A 201 -26.98 2.88 13.74
N PHE A 202 -28.14 2.95 14.36
CA PHE A 202 -29.12 1.87 14.35
C PHE A 202 -29.63 1.56 12.95
N GLU A 203 -29.96 2.58 12.16
CA GLU A 203 -30.38 2.40 10.77
C GLU A 203 -29.27 1.78 9.91
N ARG A 204 -28.02 2.22 10.11
CA ARG A 204 -26.86 1.64 9.43
C ARG A 204 -26.63 0.18 9.81
N TRP A 205 -26.67 -0.12 11.09
CA TRP A 205 -26.53 -1.48 11.61
C TRP A 205 -27.60 -2.42 11.04
N ARG A 206 -28.86 -1.99 11.03
CA ARG A 206 -29.99 -2.77 10.43
C ARG A 206 -29.80 -3.04 8.95
N GLN A 207 -29.11 -2.17 8.24
CA GLN A 207 -28.81 -2.32 6.81
C GLN A 207 -27.51 -3.10 6.55
N GLY A 208 -26.86 -3.63 7.60
CA GLY A 208 -25.54 -4.28 7.49
C GLY A 208 -24.44 -3.33 7.04
N ARG A 209 -24.61 -2.03 7.23
CA ARG A 209 -23.60 -1.01 6.92
C ARG A 209 -22.68 -0.80 8.12
N PRO A 210 -21.37 -0.54 7.89
CA PRO A 210 -20.47 -0.20 8.99
C PRO A 210 -20.93 1.08 9.68
N GLY A 211 -20.82 1.12 11.01
CA GLY A 211 -21.11 2.27 11.83
C GLY A 211 -20.15 3.43 11.60
N LEU A 212 -20.54 4.63 12.07
CA LEU A 212 -19.69 5.84 12.00
C LEU A 212 -18.42 5.68 12.86
N PHE A 213 -18.50 4.89 13.92
CA PHE A 213 -17.37 4.51 14.79
C PHE A 213 -16.78 3.15 14.45
N GLY A 214 -17.06 2.64 13.25
CA GLY A 214 -16.49 1.37 12.85
C GLY A 214 -15.09 1.27 13.41
N THR A 215 -14.89 0.29 14.32
CA THR A 215 -13.57 -0.04 14.84
C THR A 215 -12.60 -0.12 13.69
N THR A 216 -11.34 0.03 13.97
CA THR A 216 -10.28 -0.33 13.02
C THR A 216 -10.45 -1.73 12.42
N GLU A 217 -11.34 -2.58 12.91
CA GLU A 217 -11.80 -3.83 12.30
C GLU A 217 -12.76 -3.64 11.12
N GLY A 218 -13.46 -2.50 11.03
CA GLY A 218 -14.34 -2.14 9.91
C GLY A 218 -13.81 -0.99 9.06
N ILE A 219 -12.55 -1.06 8.58
CA ILE A 219 -12.08 -0.10 7.59
C ILE A 219 -12.94 -0.22 6.35
N GLN A 220 -13.67 0.84 6.01
CA GLN A 220 -14.40 0.90 4.76
C GLN A 220 -13.42 1.07 3.59
N ALA A 221 -12.98 -0.05 3.03
CA ALA A 221 -12.10 -0.06 1.86
C ALA A 221 -12.84 0.15 0.53
N THR A 222 -14.17 -0.01 0.55
CA THR A 222 -15.06 0.16 -0.62
C THR A 222 -16.35 0.84 -0.20
N SER A 223 -16.93 1.67 -1.07
CA SER A 223 -18.27 2.24 -0.89
C SER A 223 -19.32 1.49 -1.72
N ALA A 224 -20.60 1.74 -1.43
CA ALA A 224 -21.72 1.24 -2.23
C ALA A 224 -21.68 1.74 -3.69
N ASP A 225 -21.12 2.93 -3.91
CA ASP A 225 -20.98 3.54 -5.24
C ASP A 225 -19.72 3.04 -6.00
N GLY A 226 -19.03 2.03 -5.46
CA GLY A 226 -17.87 1.41 -6.11
C GLY A 226 -16.55 2.14 -5.93
N LEU A 227 -16.49 3.21 -5.12
CA LEU A 227 -15.22 3.84 -4.74
C LEU A 227 -14.41 2.91 -3.86
N ILE A 228 -13.10 2.97 -3.95
CA ILE A 228 -12.17 2.09 -3.21
C ILE A 228 -10.96 2.83 -2.69
N ASN A 229 -10.28 2.21 -1.71
CA ASN A 229 -8.92 2.59 -1.35
C ASN A 229 -8.01 1.35 -1.36
N ALA A 230 -6.99 1.35 -2.20
CA ALA A 230 -6.12 0.19 -2.38
C ALA A 230 -5.36 -0.19 -1.10
N ALA A 231 -4.83 0.78 -0.34
CA ALA A 231 -4.13 0.49 0.91
C ALA A 231 -5.07 -0.15 1.94
N ALA A 232 -6.30 0.35 2.04
CA ALA A 232 -7.31 -0.24 2.92
C ALA A 232 -7.69 -1.66 2.48
N LEU A 233 -7.83 -1.92 1.17
CA LEU A 233 -8.09 -3.26 0.62
C LEU A 233 -6.97 -4.27 0.95
N LEU A 234 -5.71 -3.81 1.02
CA LEU A 234 -4.56 -4.66 1.37
C LEU A 234 -4.46 -4.94 2.87
N LEU A 235 -4.96 -4.04 3.72
CA LEU A 235 -4.79 -4.08 5.18
C LEU A 235 -6.02 -4.56 5.94
N GLN A 236 -7.17 -4.75 5.27
CA GLN A 236 -8.42 -5.16 5.93
C GLN A 236 -8.53 -6.68 6.10
N GLY A 237 -9.32 -7.11 7.10
CA GLY A 237 -9.76 -8.50 7.25
C GLY A 237 -8.71 -9.47 7.78
N HIS A 238 -7.62 -8.95 8.38
CA HIS A 238 -6.57 -9.76 8.99
C HIS A 238 -6.64 -9.67 10.51
N ASP A 239 -6.20 -10.74 11.18
CA ASP A 239 -5.98 -10.75 12.62
C ASP A 239 -4.98 -9.64 12.99
N PRO A 240 -5.37 -8.65 13.81
CA PRO A 240 -4.53 -7.50 14.13
C PRO A 240 -3.23 -7.88 14.85
N ASP A 241 -3.19 -9.01 15.56
CA ASP A 241 -2.04 -9.45 16.35
C ASP A 241 -1.04 -10.28 15.54
N ARG A 242 -1.40 -10.72 14.32
CA ARG A 242 -0.46 -11.42 13.43
C ARG A 242 0.62 -10.48 12.92
N ILE A 243 1.85 -10.99 12.84
CA ILE A 243 2.98 -10.26 12.27
C ILE A 243 2.77 -10.06 10.76
N ALA A 244 2.76 -8.81 10.33
CA ALA A 244 2.67 -8.41 8.93
C ALA A 244 4.06 -8.19 8.30
N LEU A 245 4.94 -7.48 9.01
CA LEU A 245 6.26 -7.10 8.51
C LEU A 245 7.36 -7.47 9.52
N VAL A 246 8.48 -7.92 8.99
CA VAL A 246 9.73 -8.17 9.74
C VAL A 246 10.88 -7.49 9.01
N CYS A 247 11.71 -6.72 9.73
CA CYS A 247 12.91 -6.07 9.22
C CYS A 247 14.01 -6.11 10.29
N GLY A 248 14.95 -7.04 10.16
CA GLY A 248 15.93 -7.33 11.20
C GLY A 248 15.25 -7.75 12.51
N GLU A 249 15.55 -7.05 13.60
CA GLU A 249 14.93 -7.28 14.93
C GLU A 249 13.57 -6.58 15.10
N HIS A 250 13.19 -5.72 14.16
CA HIS A 250 11.94 -4.97 14.21
C HIS A 250 10.81 -5.68 13.48
N GLN A 251 9.62 -5.61 14.06
CA GLN A 251 8.43 -6.19 13.44
C GLN A 251 7.21 -5.30 13.67
N LEU A 252 6.21 -5.45 12.81
CA LEU A 252 4.90 -4.85 12.94
C LEU A 252 3.83 -5.91 12.77
N THR A 253 2.83 -5.88 13.63
CA THR A 253 1.60 -6.64 13.41
C THR A 253 0.73 -5.97 12.34
N HIS A 254 -0.31 -6.67 11.84
CA HIS A 254 -1.27 -6.07 10.91
C HIS A 254 -2.00 -4.88 11.55
N GLY A 255 -2.31 -4.96 12.84
CA GLY A 255 -2.93 -3.87 13.59
C GLY A 255 -2.02 -2.64 13.69
N GLU A 256 -0.76 -2.83 14.10
CA GLU A 256 0.24 -1.77 14.21
C GLU A 256 0.59 -1.14 12.84
N LEU A 257 0.71 -1.96 11.80
CA LEU A 257 0.95 -1.46 10.43
C LEU A 257 -0.18 -0.55 9.99
N ARG A 258 -1.42 -0.98 10.20
CA ARG A 258 -2.62 -0.23 9.86
C ARG A 258 -2.69 1.11 10.61
N ASP A 259 -2.48 1.11 11.92
CA ASP A 259 -2.46 2.32 12.74
C ASP A 259 -1.37 3.30 12.27
N ARG A 260 -0.13 2.82 12.05
CA ARG A 260 0.95 3.67 11.55
C ARG A 260 0.66 4.24 10.16
N VAL A 261 0.05 3.46 9.26
CA VAL A 261 -0.37 3.93 7.93
C VAL A 261 -1.42 5.03 8.06
N ALA A 262 -2.41 4.87 8.91
CA ALA A 262 -3.46 5.87 9.12
C ALA A 262 -2.92 7.17 9.73
N ARG A 263 -1.97 7.10 10.67
CA ARG A 263 -1.27 8.26 11.26
C ARG A 263 -0.33 8.93 10.25
N ALA A 264 0.42 8.18 9.48
CA ALA A 264 1.29 8.73 8.44
C ALA A 264 0.47 9.41 7.33
N ALA A 265 -0.72 8.89 7.02
CA ALA A 265 -1.65 9.53 6.10
C ALA A 265 -2.14 10.90 6.63
N ALA A 266 -2.36 11.04 7.93
CA ALA A 266 -2.67 12.33 8.56
C ALA A 266 -1.51 13.32 8.39
N LEU A 267 -0.27 12.88 8.63
CA LEU A 267 0.93 13.71 8.41
C LEU A 267 1.02 14.17 6.95
N TRP A 268 0.78 13.29 5.98
CA TRP A 268 0.81 13.68 4.57
C TRP A 268 -0.25 14.74 4.24
N ARG A 269 -1.47 14.61 4.78
CA ARG A 269 -2.50 15.66 4.62
C ARG A 269 -2.08 16.98 5.25
N GLN A 270 -1.50 16.96 6.44
CA GLN A 270 -0.97 18.16 7.10
C GLN A 270 0.14 18.82 6.27
N ARG A 271 0.94 18.04 5.56
CA ARG A 271 1.97 18.52 4.61
C ARG A 271 1.42 18.92 3.24
N GLY A 272 0.10 19.00 3.09
CA GLY A 272 -0.58 19.49 1.88
C GLY A 272 -0.87 18.41 0.82
N LEU A 273 -0.78 17.11 1.15
CA LEU A 273 -1.14 16.06 0.21
C LEU A 273 -2.65 16.09 -0.06
N ALA A 274 -3.02 16.28 -1.33
CA ALA A 274 -4.39 16.26 -1.84
C ALA A 274 -4.52 15.19 -2.94
N ARG A 275 -5.75 15.00 -3.44
CA ARG A 275 -6.00 14.10 -4.59
C ARG A 275 -5.18 14.54 -5.81
N GLY A 276 -4.50 13.60 -6.43
CA GLY A 276 -3.62 13.84 -7.57
C GLY A 276 -2.24 14.35 -7.22
N HIS A 277 -1.97 14.68 -5.94
CA HIS A 277 -0.65 15.00 -5.46
C HIS A 277 0.20 13.73 -5.26
N ARG A 278 1.52 13.90 -5.24
CA ARG A 278 2.48 12.80 -5.27
C ARG A 278 3.46 12.90 -4.12
N VAL A 279 3.84 11.73 -3.58
CA VAL A 279 4.88 11.59 -2.56
C VAL A 279 5.99 10.71 -3.12
N ALA A 280 7.22 11.20 -3.12
CA ALA A 280 8.40 10.39 -3.40
C ALA A 280 8.82 9.62 -2.14
N ILE A 281 9.00 8.31 -2.26
CA ILE A 281 9.58 7.46 -1.21
C ILE A 281 10.98 7.04 -1.69
N LYS A 282 12.00 7.79 -1.27
CA LYS A 282 13.41 7.60 -1.61
C LYS A 282 14.15 7.03 -0.39
N LEU A 283 13.75 5.82 0.01
CA LEU A 283 14.27 5.10 1.17
C LEU A 283 14.75 3.70 0.79
N PRO A 284 15.68 3.12 1.55
CA PRO A 284 15.91 1.67 1.55
C PRO A 284 14.62 0.92 1.92
N ASP A 285 14.56 -0.37 1.54
CA ASP A 285 13.45 -1.23 1.92
C ASP A 285 13.39 -1.40 3.43
N GLY A 286 12.22 -1.17 4.01
CA GLY A 286 12.05 -1.24 5.46
C GLY A 286 10.63 -0.87 5.88
N LEU A 287 10.40 -0.85 7.18
CA LEU A 287 9.09 -0.56 7.75
C LEU A 287 8.58 0.82 7.34
N ASP A 288 9.45 1.84 7.39
CA ASP A 288 9.10 3.23 7.04
C ASP A 288 8.75 3.38 5.56
N TRP A 289 9.45 2.64 4.68
CA TRP A 289 9.13 2.61 3.25
C TRP A 289 7.69 2.11 3.03
N VAL A 290 7.33 0.98 3.65
CA VAL A 290 6.00 0.38 3.50
C VAL A 290 4.92 1.28 4.10
N VAL A 291 5.15 1.81 5.31
CA VAL A 291 4.22 2.72 5.97
C VAL A 291 3.97 3.97 5.12
N ALA A 292 5.03 4.62 4.63
CA ALA A 292 4.93 5.86 3.84
C ALA A 292 4.21 5.63 2.50
N PHE A 293 4.51 4.53 1.83
CA PHE A 293 3.89 4.17 0.56
C PHE A 293 2.39 3.92 0.71
N LEU A 294 2.01 3.07 1.66
CA LEU A 294 0.60 2.79 1.95
C LEU A 294 -0.15 4.01 2.48
N ALA A 295 0.49 4.84 3.32
CA ALA A 295 -0.10 6.07 3.85
C ALA A 295 -0.43 7.09 2.74
N THR A 296 0.41 7.17 1.71
CA THR A 296 0.15 8.02 0.55
C THR A 296 -1.11 7.58 -0.19
N ILE A 297 -1.25 6.28 -0.44
CA ILE A 297 -2.44 5.69 -1.07
C ILE A 297 -3.66 5.83 -0.16
N TRP A 298 -3.50 5.60 1.15
CA TRP A 298 -4.55 5.77 2.15
C TRP A 298 -5.13 7.18 2.15
N ALA A 299 -4.26 8.20 2.06
CA ALA A 299 -4.65 9.61 1.97
C ALA A 299 -5.28 9.99 0.62
N GLY A 300 -5.27 9.11 -0.38
CA GLY A 300 -5.78 9.35 -1.74
C GLY A 300 -4.79 10.09 -2.65
N GLY A 301 -3.51 10.10 -2.31
CA GLY A 301 -2.40 10.57 -3.14
C GLY A 301 -1.78 9.44 -3.96
N THR A 302 -0.77 9.79 -4.76
CA THR A 302 -0.02 8.85 -5.60
C THR A 302 1.37 8.62 -5.03
N ALA A 303 1.68 7.39 -4.63
CA ALA A 303 2.99 6.99 -4.12
C ALA A 303 3.98 6.72 -5.26
N VAL A 304 5.20 7.21 -5.15
CA VAL A 304 6.25 7.01 -6.14
C VAL A 304 7.48 6.42 -5.47
N ALA A 305 7.75 5.16 -5.77
CA ALA A 305 8.95 4.49 -5.31
C ALA A 305 10.17 4.96 -6.08
N VAL A 306 11.17 5.45 -5.38
CA VAL A 306 12.41 5.95 -5.99
C VAL A 306 13.59 5.14 -5.46
N ASN A 307 14.48 4.74 -6.36
CA ASN A 307 15.74 4.12 -5.98
C ASN A 307 16.54 5.08 -5.06
N PRO A 308 16.88 4.72 -3.81
CA PRO A 308 17.66 5.59 -2.93
C PRO A 308 19.02 5.97 -3.50
N LYS A 309 19.58 5.15 -4.41
CA LYS A 309 20.86 5.40 -5.11
C LYS A 309 20.66 5.91 -6.55
N VAL A 310 19.52 6.57 -6.83
CA VAL A 310 19.27 7.14 -8.15
C VAL A 310 20.35 8.17 -8.51
N PRO A 311 20.95 8.12 -9.71
CA PRO A 311 21.92 9.12 -10.15
C PRO A 311 21.30 10.52 -10.21
N ALA A 312 22.09 11.56 -9.88
CA ALA A 312 21.60 12.92 -9.81
C ALA A 312 20.85 13.42 -11.05
N PRO A 313 21.32 13.17 -12.31
CA PRO A 313 20.58 13.60 -13.49
C PRO A 313 19.22 12.90 -13.67
N GLU A 314 19.14 11.63 -13.26
CA GLU A 314 17.88 10.86 -13.30
C GLU A 314 16.94 11.32 -12.19
N TRP A 315 17.49 11.66 -11.02
CA TRP A 315 16.71 12.21 -9.92
C TRP A 315 16.10 13.57 -10.26
N GLU A 316 16.87 14.47 -10.85
CA GLU A 316 16.37 15.76 -11.34
C GLU A 316 15.23 15.59 -12.35
N TYR A 317 15.39 14.67 -13.30
CA TYR A 317 14.37 14.33 -14.27
C TYR A 317 13.08 13.83 -13.60
N ILE A 318 13.18 12.92 -12.62
CA ILE A 318 12.03 12.38 -11.88
C ILE A 318 11.33 13.49 -11.06
N LEU A 319 12.09 14.39 -10.44
CA LEU A 319 11.55 15.53 -9.68
C LEU A 319 10.71 16.46 -10.58
N GLU A 320 11.23 16.79 -11.75
CA GLU A 320 10.55 17.66 -12.73
C GLU A 320 9.29 17.00 -13.29
N GLU A 321 9.38 15.70 -13.68
CA GLU A 321 8.26 14.94 -14.23
C GLU A 321 7.13 14.76 -13.21
N ALA A 322 7.47 14.44 -11.98
CA ALA A 322 6.50 14.09 -10.94
C ALA A 322 5.93 15.30 -10.20
N GLY A 323 6.69 16.35 -9.97
CA GLY A 323 6.23 17.54 -9.24
C GLY A 323 5.77 17.21 -7.81
N PHE A 324 6.58 16.50 -7.03
CA PHE A 324 6.24 15.99 -5.71
C PHE A 324 5.77 17.07 -4.73
N THR A 325 4.76 16.76 -3.93
CA THR A 325 4.32 17.58 -2.79
C THR A 325 5.18 17.31 -1.57
N VAL A 326 5.54 16.04 -1.35
CA VAL A 326 6.41 15.57 -0.27
C VAL A 326 7.47 14.62 -0.83
N ILE A 327 8.67 14.70 -0.29
CA ILE A 327 9.79 13.79 -0.59
C ILE A 327 10.25 13.19 0.73
N LEU A 328 10.03 11.90 0.95
CA LEU A 328 10.56 11.20 2.12
C LEU A 328 11.93 10.60 1.78
N ALA A 329 12.96 10.98 2.52
CA ALA A 329 14.33 10.55 2.26
C ALA A 329 15.16 10.43 3.57
N GLU A 330 16.31 9.74 3.50
CA GLU A 330 17.26 9.67 4.61
C GLU A 330 18.05 10.98 4.77
N THR A 331 18.32 11.68 3.67
CA THR A 331 19.03 12.96 3.62
C THR A 331 18.38 13.91 2.61
N ALA A 332 18.57 15.21 2.82
CA ALA A 332 18.13 16.25 1.89
C ALA A 332 19.26 16.72 0.94
N GLU A 333 20.51 16.31 1.19
CA GLU A 333 21.70 16.84 0.52
C GLU A 333 21.71 16.55 -0.99
N ASP A 334 21.28 15.36 -1.38
CA ASP A 334 21.23 14.91 -2.77
C ASP A 334 19.96 15.38 -3.52
N THR A 335 19.09 16.16 -2.85
CA THR A 335 17.92 16.77 -3.47
C THR A 335 18.23 18.21 -3.88
N PRO A 336 18.02 18.60 -5.16
CA PRO A 336 18.26 19.95 -5.64
C PRO A 336 17.54 21.04 -4.85
N ALA A 337 18.15 22.22 -4.71
CA ALA A 337 17.69 23.31 -3.86
C ALA A 337 16.18 23.67 -4.02
N PRO A 338 15.59 23.73 -5.23
CA PRO A 338 14.16 24.08 -5.39
C PRO A 338 13.21 23.06 -4.74
N TRP A 339 13.67 21.84 -4.45
CA TRP A 339 12.86 20.75 -3.92
C TRP A 339 13.13 20.44 -2.44
N ARG A 340 14.19 21.02 -1.85
CA ARG A 340 14.63 20.70 -0.47
C ARG A 340 13.59 21.01 0.60
N GLU A 341 12.80 22.06 0.42
CA GLU A 341 11.73 22.42 1.36
C GLU A 341 10.60 21.37 1.44
N ARG A 342 10.51 20.48 0.43
CA ARG A 342 9.54 19.39 0.39
C ARG A 342 10.07 18.10 0.99
N VAL A 343 11.34 18.08 1.38
CA VAL A 343 11.95 16.89 1.99
C VAL A 343 11.53 16.79 3.45
N VAL A 344 11.04 15.61 3.80
CA VAL A 344 10.83 15.14 5.17
C VAL A 344 11.88 14.07 5.42
N LEU A 345 12.73 14.28 6.41
CA LEU A 345 13.71 13.28 6.81
C LEU A 345 12.99 12.11 7.51
N VAL A 346 13.40 10.87 7.25
CA VAL A 346 12.73 9.67 7.76
C VAL A 346 12.60 9.68 9.28
N ASP A 347 13.65 10.12 10.02
CA ASP A 347 13.62 10.19 11.48
C ASP A 347 12.69 11.29 12.01
N GLU A 348 12.59 12.41 11.29
CA GLU A 348 11.60 13.46 11.57
C GLU A 348 10.19 12.91 11.32
N GLY A 349 9.98 12.31 10.15
CA GLY A 349 8.70 11.70 9.78
C GLY A 349 8.21 10.69 10.81
N ARG A 350 9.09 9.79 11.28
CA ARG A 350 8.79 8.79 12.30
C ARG A 350 8.32 9.42 13.62
N ARG A 351 9.01 10.49 14.07
CA ARG A 351 8.64 11.24 15.28
C ARG A 351 7.27 11.94 15.09
N LEU A 352 7.05 12.58 13.97
CA LEU A 352 5.79 13.27 13.69
C LEU A 352 4.62 12.27 13.59
N VAL A 353 4.79 11.15 12.90
CA VAL A 353 3.75 10.11 12.78
C VAL A 353 3.29 9.61 14.15
N SER A 354 4.21 9.47 15.12
CA SER A 354 3.85 9.02 16.48
C SER A 354 2.92 10.00 17.23
N THR A 355 2.85 11.26 16.81
CA THR A 355 2.01 12.31 17.41
C THR A 355 0.74 12.59 16.62
N MET A 356 0.54 11.96 15.46
CA MET A 356 -0.64 12.14 14.63
C MET A 356 -1.79 11.23 15.10
N ASP A 357 -3.01 11.71 14.99
CA ASP A 357 -4.18 10.85 15.11
C ASP A 357 -4.44 10.08 13.82
N PRO A 358 -4.89 8.82 13.90
CA PRO A 358 -5.18 8.02 12.72
C PRO A 358 -6.41 8.59 11.98
N ILE A 359 -6.33 8.64 10.65
CA ILE A 359 -7.45 9.09 9.82
C ILE A 359 -8.02 7.94 8.98
N PRO A 360 -9.30 7.97 8.60
CA PRO A 360 -9.89 6.98 7.72
C PRO A 360 -9.29 7.05 6.30
N PRO A 361 -9.34 5.93 5.54
CA PRO A 361 -8.89 5.91 4.16
C PRO A 361 -9.78 6.77 3.28
N ARG A 362 -9.17 7.52 2.35
CA ARG A 362 -9.91 8.27 1.36
C ARG A 362 -10.34 7.35 0.22
N LEU A 363 -11.65 7.13 0.08
CA LEU A 363 -12.20 6.38 -1.03
C LEU A 363 -12.16 7.22 -2.31
N VAL A 364 -11.76 6.61 -3.42
CA VAL A 364 -11.61 7.24 -4.72
C VAL A 364 -12.08 6.30 -5.83
N ASP A 365 -12.25 6.84 -7.05
CA ASP A 365 -12.51 6.03 -8.23
C ASP A 365 -11.40 4.97 -8.42
N PRO A 366 -11.73 3.71 -8.78
CA PRO A 366 -10.76 2.64 -8.98
C PRO A 366 -9.62 2.98 -9.95
N ASP A 367 -9.85 3.83 -10.92
CA ASP A 367 -8.87 4.28 -11.90
C ASP A 367 -8.12 5.55 -11.48
N THR A 368 -8.38 6.09 -10.27
CA THR A 368 -7.52 7.14 -9.70
C THR A 368 -6.11 6.59 -9.49
N PRO A 369 -5.04 7.29 -9.92
CA PRO A 369 -3.67 6.87 -9.69
C PRO A 369 -3.37 6.64 -8.22
N ALA A 370 -2.89 5.42 -7.89
CA ALA A 370 -2.49 5.01 -6.55
C ALA A 370 -0.96 5.08 -6.38
N PHE A 371 -0.23 4.64 -7.38
CA PHE A 371 1.23 4.66 -7.37
C PHE A 371 1.83 4.61 -8.78
N TRP A 372 3.13 4.88 -8.85
CA TRP A 372 3.95 4.69 -10.05
C TRP A 372 5.13 3.79 -9.75
N VAL A 373 5.53 3.06 -10.79
CA VAL A 373 6.81 2.36 -10.86
C VAL A 373 7.57 2.90 -12.06
N HIS A 374 8.84 3.22 -11.89
CA HIS A 374 9.67 3.62 -13.01
C HIS A 374 10.26 2.39 -13.71
N SER A 375 10.00 2.26 -15.01
CA SER A 375 10.64 1.25 -15.86
C SER A 375 11.75 1.90 -16.71
N SER A 376 12.83 1.15 -16.98
CA SER A 376 13.88 1.62 -17.87
C SER A 376 13.34 1.73 -19.29
N GLY A 377 13.19 2.94 -19.81
CA GLY A 377 12.78 3.17 -21.21
C GLY A 377 13.88 2.79 -22.21
N THR A 378 13.50 2.37 -23.40
CA THR A 378 14.41 2.17 -24.53
C THR A 378 15.13 3.46 -24.95
N SER A 379 14.58 4.62 -24.61
CA SER A 379 15.14 5.96 -24.86
C SER A 379 16.18 6.41 -23.82
N GLY A 380 16.49 5.59 -22.82
CA GLY A 380 17.44 5.91 -21.75
C GLY A 380 16.86 6.74 -20.59
N LYS A 381 15.66 7.32 -20.74
CA LYS A 381 14.96 8.00 -19.64
C LYS A 381 13.94 7.05 -18.99
N PRO A 382 13.77 7.08 -17.66
CA PRO A 382 12.77 6.26 -16.99
C PRO A 382 11.36 6.65 -17.44
N LYS A 383 10.48 5.64 -17.52
CA LYS A 383 9.05 5.83 -17.81
C LYS A 383 8.25 5.54 -16.57
N ALA A 384 7.40 6.47 -16.15
CA ALA A 384 6.46 6.25 -15.06
C ALA A 384 5.29 5.39 -15.54
N VAL A 385 5.18 4.17 -15.01
CA VAL A 385 4.07 3.24 -15.21
C VAL A 385 3.04 3.50 -14.12
N VAL A 386 1.87 3.99 -14.48
CA VAL A 386 0.85 4.46 -13.54
C VAL A 386 -0.15 3.36 -13.24
N HIS A 387 -0.38 3.09 -11.96
CA HIS A 387 -1.36 2.12 -11.48
C HIS A 387 -2.49 2.80 -10.72
N GLY A 388 -3.75 2.40 -11.04
CA GLY A 388 -4.95 2.85 -10.33
C GLY A 388 -5.20 2.03 -9.07
N HIS A 389 -6.05 2.54 -8.17
CA HIS A 389 -6.45 1.83 -6.94
C HIS A 389 -7.02 0.43 -7.18
N ARG A 390 -7.59 0.18 -8.37
CA ARG A 390 -8.16 -1.13 -8.76
C ARG A 390 -7.16 -2.29 -8.67
N PHE A 391 -5.83 -2.02 -8.68
CA PHE A 391 -4.81 -3.07 -8.62
C PHE A 391 -5.00 -4.01 -7.41
N ALA A 392 -5.46 -3.46 -6.28
CA ALA A 392 -5.60 -4.21 -5.03
C ALA A 392 -6.80 -5.18 -4.99
N ARG A 393 -7.67 -5.19 -6.03
CA ARG A 393 -8.85 -6.07 -6.05
C ARG A 393 -8.49 -7.55 -6.16
N GLU A 394 -7.56 -7.89 -7.06
CA GLU A 394 -7.20 -9.28 -7.38
C GLU A 394 -5.68 -9.52 -7.37
N ILE A 395 -4.92 -8.67 -6.68
CA ILE A 395 -3.45 -8.73 -6.69
C ILE A 395 -2.90 -10.05 -6.15
N GLU A 396 -3.64 -10.70 -5.23
CA GLU A 396 -3.27 -11.96 -4.60
C GLU A 396 -3.64 -13.21 -5.40
N ARG A 397 -4.44 -13.06 -6.46
CA ARG A 397 -5.04 -14.21 -7.16
C ARG A 397 -3.99 -15.18 -7.69
N VAL A 398 -2.98 -14.69 -8.38
CA VAL A 398 -1.88 -15.52 -8.89
C VAL A 398 -1.12 -16.18 -7.74
N SER A 399 -0.88 -15.44 -6.68
CA SER A 399 -0.17 -15.94 -5.49
C SER A 399 -0.95 -17.05 -4.77
N ARG A 400 -2.27 -16.90 -4.62
CA ARG A 400 -3.14 -17.95 -4.02
C ARG A 400 -3.32 -19.14 -4.94
N GLU A 401 -3.82 -18.93 -6.16
CA GLU A 401 -4.26 -20.01 -7.03
C GLU A 401 -3.09 -20.70 -7.74
N ARG A 402 -2.03 -19.97 -8.07
CA ARG A 402 -0.90 -20.52 -8.83
C ARG A 402 0.32 -20.80 -7.97
N LEU A 403 0.65 -19.98 -6.99
CA LEU A 403 1.80 -20.21 -6.11
C LEU A 403 1.42 -20.95 -4.83
N GLY A 404 0.14 -21.04 -4.49
CA GLY A 404 -0.35 -21.74 -3.29
C GLY A 404 0.07 -21.03 -2.00
N LEU A 405 0.12 -19.70 -2.02
CA LEU A 405 0.44 -18.91 -0.85
C LEU A 405 -0.74 -18.80 0.11
N THR A 406 -0.46 -18.82 1.38
CA THR A 406 -1.42 -18.72 2.48
C THR A 406 -0.99 -17.67 3.48
N ALA A 407 -1.87 -17.35 4.43
CA ALA A 407 -1.55 -16.44 5.53
C ALA A 407 -0.39 -16.96 6.43
N ASP A 408 -0.12 -18.28 6.44
CA ASP A 408 0.95 -18.86 7.24
C ASP A 408 2.34 -18.75 6.61
N ASP A 409 2.42 -18.24 5.38
CA ASP A 409 3.68 -18.04 4.70
C ASP A 409 4.44 -16.82 5.21
N ARG A 410 5.76 -16.93 5.12
CA ARG A 410 6.71 -15.83 5.32
C ARG A 410 7.40 -15.57 3.98
N LEU A 411 7.18 -14.39 3.42
CA LEU A 411 7.61 -14.04 2.07
C LEU A 411 8.87 -13.18 2.12
N PHE A 412 9.89 -13.55 1.38
CA PHE A 412 11.08 -12.73 1.20
C PHE A 412 11.37 -12.55 -0.28
N ALA A 413 11.63 -11.31 -0.68
CA ALA A 413 12.09 -10.96 -2.02
C ALA A 413 13.49 -10.35 -1.95
N SER A 414 14.42 -10.88 -2.71
CA SER A 414 15.80 -10.35 -2.76
C SER A 414 15.91 -9.03 -3.54
N SER A 415 15.00 -8.77 -4.47
CA SER A 415 14.96 -7.52 -5.24
C SER A 415 14.37 -6.38 -4.42
N ARG A 416 14.71 -5.13 -4.80
CA ARG A 416 14.31 -3.91 -4.09
C ARG A 416 12.86 -3.51 -4.37
N LEU A 417 12.18 -2.94 -3.34
CA LEU A 417 10.78 -2.52 -3.40
C LEU A 417 10.50 -1.36 -4.38
N PHE A 418 11.49 -0.66 -4.90
CA PHE A 418 11.25 0.29 -5.98
C PHE A 418 11.04 -0.39 -7.36
N PHE A 419 11.16 -1.74 -7.45
CA PHE A 419 10.76 -2.54 -8.61
C PHE A 419 9.38 -3.15 -8.40
N SER A 420 8.63 -3.35 -9.48
CA SER A 420 7.29 -3.93 -9.45
C SER A 420 7.27 -5.39 -8.97
N TYR A 421 8.28 -6.19 -9.30
CA TYR A 421 8.32 -7.61 -8.98
C TYR A 421 8.19 -7.91 -7.47
N PRO A 422 9.07 -7.38 -6.58
CA PRO A 422 8.92 -7.59 -5.15
C PRO A 422 7.71 -6.86 -4.55
N GLN A 423 7.40 -5.64 -5.05
CA GLN A 423 6.21 -4.94 -4.58
C GLN A 423 4.97 -5.79 -4.72
N THR A 424 4.78 -6.40 -5.89
CA THR A 424 3.55 -7.14 -6.19
C THR A 424 3.54 -8.49 -5.52
N ASN A 425 4.57 -9.32 -5.77
CA ASN A 425 4.50 -10.75 -5.45
C ASN A 425 4.85 -11.07 -4.00
N SER A 426 5.68 -10.24 -3.36
CA SER A 426 5.99 -10.35 -1.93
C SER A 426 5.10 -9.43 -1.10
N LEU A 427 5.13 -8.11 -1.35
CA LEU A 427 4.52 -7.13 -0.46
C LEU A 427 3.00 -7.05 -0.63
N TRP A 428 2.49 -6.66 -1.82
CA TRP A 428 1.04 -6.43 -1.97
C TRP A 428 0.24 -7.73 -1.87
N ALA A 429 0.66 -8.78 -2.57
CA ALA A 429 0.01 -10.08 -2.49
C ALA A 429 0.11 -10.66 -1.07
N GLY A 430 1.26 -10.54 -0.42
CA GLY A 430 1.46 -10.98 0.96
C GLY A 430 0.55 -10.27 1.95
N LEU A 431 0.49 -8.93 1.91
CA LEU A 431 -0.41 -8.15 2.76
C LEU A 431 -1.88 -8.53 2.52
N LYS A 432 -2.29 -8.66 1.25
CA LYS A 432 -3.67 -9.05 0.90
C LYS A 432 -4.04 -10.46 1.35
N ILE A 433 -3.06 -11.37 1.43
CA ILE A 433 -3.25 -12.74 1.92
C ILE A 433 -3.25 -12.79 3.46
N GLY A 434 -2.61 -11.84 4.13
CA GLY A 434 -2.35 -11.85 5.57
C GLY A 434 -1.06 -12.61 5.94
N ALA A 435 -0.13 -12.76 5.00
CA ALA A 435 1.18 -13.39 5.21
C ALA A 435 2.17 -12.43 5.87
N THR A 436 3.24 -12.96 6.44
CA THR A 436 4.35 -12.16 6.97
C THR A 436 5.33 -11.82 5.85
N ILE A 437 5.71 -10.56 5.69
CA ILE A 437 6.69 -10.10 4.73
C ILE A 437 8.01 -9.79 5.44
N VAL A 438 9.10 -10.38 4.96
CA VAL A 438 10.47 -10.12 5.42
C VAL A 438 11.09 -9.06 4.51
N LEU A 439 11.61 -8.02 5.12
CA LEU A 439 12.25 -6.86 4.47
C LEU A 439 13.74 -6.80 4.84
N ASP A 440 14.55 -6.35 3.88
CA ASP A 440 15.99 -6.11 4.10
C ASP A 440 16.40 -4.75 3.52
N PRO A 441 16.94 -3.80 4.31
CA PRO A 441 17.41 -2.53 3.81
C PRO A 441 18.71 -2.62 2.99
N GLN A 442 19.47 -3.71 3.13
CA GLN A 442 20.76 -3.87 2.48
C GLN A 442 20.63 -4.28 1.01
N TRP A 443 21.57 -3.88 0.19
CA TRP A 443 21.64 -4.35 -1.21
C TRP A 443 21.90 -5.87 -1.24
N PRO A 444 21.20 -6.61 -2.11
CA PRO A 444 21.30 -8.05 -2.12
C PRO A 444 22.68 -8.52 -2.56
N THR A 445 23.29 -9.33 -1.71
CA THR A 445 24.45 -10.16 -2.02
C THR A 445 24.09 -11.62 -1.77
N PRO A 446 24.75 -12.60 -2.39
CA PRO A 446 24.46 -14.02 -2.12
C PRO A 446 24.53 -14.34 -0.64
N GLN A 447 25.59 -13.92 0.05
CA GLN A 447 25.76 -14.17 1.48
C GLN A 447 24.69 -13.45 2.31
N GLY A 448 24.40 -12.17 2.02
CA GLY A 448 23.36 -11.41 2.74
C GLY A 448 21.98 -12.05 2.60
N VAL A 449 21.63 -12.56 1.42
CA VAL A 449 20.37 -13.29 1.21
C VAL A 449 20.37 -14.59 2.02
N ALA A 450 21.45 -15.36 2.04
CA ALA A 450 21.56 -16.57 2.84
C ALA A 450 21.43 -16.27 4.35
N ASP A 451 22.06 -15.21 4.84
CA ASP A 451 21.99 -14.78 6.24
C ASP A 451 20.56 -14.42 6.66
N ILE A 452 19.85 -13.63 5.81
CA ILE A 452 18.45 -13.28 6.07
C ILE A 452 17.55 -14.50 6.05
N VAL A 453 17.75 -15.39 5.09
CA VAL A 453 16.98 -16.65 5.01
C VAL A 453 17.21 -17.50 6.26
N ALA A 454 18.43 -17.59 6.74
CA ALA A 454 18.75 -18.32 7.98
C ALA A 454 18.11 -17.68 9.22
N ALA A 455 18.15 -16.35 9.33
CA ALA A 455 17.64 -15.60 10.49
C ALA A 455 16.12 -15.50 10.50
N ALA A 456 15.51 -15.04 9.40
CA ALA A 456 14.08 -14.76 9.32
C ALA A 456 13.23 -15.96 8.89
N ARG A 457 13.86 -17.04 8.38
CA ARG A 457 13.22 -18.32 7.98
C ARG A 457 11.99 -18.11 7.08
N PRO A 458 12.13 -17.46 5.92
CA PRO A 458 11.02 -17.34 4.99
C PRO A 458 10.63 -18.71 4.43
N THR A 459 9.34 -18.90 4.14
CA THR A 459 8.83 -20.11 3.49
C THR A 459 8.86 -19.98 1.95
N VAL A 460 8.87 -18.75 1.44
CA VAL A 460 8.89 -18.45 0.01
C VAL A 460 9.97 -17.42 -0.30
N LEU A 461 10.80 -17.74 -1.30
CA LEU A 461 11.86 -16.86 -1.80
C LEU A 461 11.53 -16.41 -3.22
N PHE A 462 11.37 -15.10 -3.41
CA PHE A 462 11.27 -14.46 -4.70
C PHE A 462 12.63 -13.86 -5.08
N SER A 463 13.18 -14.28 -6.22
CA SER A 463 14.48 -13.79 -6.66
C SER A 463 14.60 -13.79 -8.19
N VAL A 464 15.76 -13.43 -8.69
CA VAL A 464 16.10 -13.40 -10.11
C VAL A 464 17.09 -14.51 -10.47
N PRO A 465 17.12 -15.02 -11.71
CA PRO A 465 18.04 -16.07 -12.14
C PRO A 465 19.50 -15.81 -11.83
N SER A 466 19.96 -14.58 -12.02
CA SER A 466 21.35 -14.17 -11.75
C SER A 466 21.74 -14.41 -10.28
N LEU A 467 20.87 -14.08 -9.32
CA LEU A 467 21.15 -14.28 -7.90
C LEU A 467 21.06 -15.76 -7.50
N TYR A 468 20.12 -16.54 -8.04
CA TYR A 468 20.08 -17.98 -7.83
C TYR A 468 21.36 -18.67 -8.33
N ARG A 469 21.90 -18.21 -9.45
CA ARG A 469 23.19 -18.70 -9.99
C ARG A 469 24.34 -18.41 -9.04
N LEU A 470 24.40 -17.21 -8.45
CA LEU A 470 25.44 -16.84 -7.49
C LEU A 470 25.32 -17.65 -6.18
N LEU A 471 24.12 -17.87 -5.67
CA LEU A 471 23.88 -18.72 -4.51
C LEU A 471 24.38 -20.15 -4.72
N LEU A 472 24.20 -20.71 -5.93
CA LEU A 472 24.76 -22.02 -6.29
C LEU A 472 26.29 -21.98 -6.37
N ALA A 473 26.85 -20.97 -7.03
CA ALA A 473 28.28 -20.84 -7.24
C ALA A 473 29.08 -20.67 -5.94
N GLU A 474 28.46 -20.06 -4.92
CA GLU A 474 29.04 -19.85 -3.60
C GLU A 474 28.68 -20.97 -2.60
N GLY A 475 27.94 -22.02 -3.04
CA GLY A 475 27.57 -23.16 -2.18
C GLY A 475 26.52 -22.87 -1.12
N LEU A 476 25.78 -21.75 -1.26
CA LEU A 476 24.80 -21.28 -0.27
C LEU A 476 23.39 -21.88 -0.46
N ALA A 477 23.15 -22.54 -1.57
CA ALA A 477 21.81 -23.04 -1.95
C ALA A 477 21.23 -24.06 -0.96
N GLU A 478 22.04 -24.97 -0.41
CA GLU A 478 21.56 -25.95 0.57
C GLU A 478 21.07 -25.30 1.86
N GLY A 479 21.71 -24.23 2.32
CA GLY A 479 21.28 -23.44 3.48
C GLY A 479 19.89 -22.83 3.30
N ILE A 480 19.52 -22.44 2.09
CA ILE A 480 18.18 -21.94 1.75
C ILE A 480 17.12 -23.01 2.05
N ARG A 481 17.34 -24.25 1.64
CA ARG A 481 16.44 -25.36 1.94
C ARG A 481 16.37 -25.69 3.44
N GLN A 482 17.53 -25.75 4.10
CA GLN A 482 17.62 -26.08 5.52
C GLN A 482 16.93 -25.06 6.41
N ALA A 483 16.86 -23.79 5.99
CA ALA A 483 16.12 -22.73 6.68
C ALA A 483 14.59 -22.87 6.59
N GLY A 484 14.07 -23.77 5.74
CA GLY A 484 12.63 -24.05 5.64
C GLY A 484 11.93 -23.42 4.43
N VAL A 485 12.67 -22.88 3.46
CA VAL A 485 12.08 -22.43 2.19
C VAL A 485 11.42 -23.61 1.49
N ARG A 486 10.13 -23.48 1.18
CA ARG A 486 9.33 -24.50 0.48
C ARG A 486 9.11 -24.20 -1.00
N LEU A 487 9.24 -22.93 -1.38
CA LEU A 487 8.97 -22.45 -2.74
C LEU A 487 9.99 -21.39 -3.14
N CYS A 488 10.57 -21.56 -4.32
CA CYS A 488 11.40 -20.59 -5.00
C CYS A 488 10.70 -20.08 -6.26
N VAL A 489 10.61 -18.76 -6.42
CA VAL A 489 10.02 -18.12 -7.60
C VAL A 489 11.09 -17.27 -8.28
N SER A 490 11.26 -17.47 -9.56
CA SER A 490 12.24 -16.75 -10.40
C SER A 490 11.53 -15.95 -11.45
N ALA A 491 11.85 -14.65 -11.58
CA ALA A 491 11.30 -13.78 -12.61
C ALA A 491 12.24 -12.60 -12.90
N GLY A 492 11.89 -11.77 -13.90
CA GLY A 492 12.64 -10.58 -14.29
C GLY A 492 13.75 -10.81 -15.31
N GLU A 493 14.25 -12.03 -15.41
CA GLU A 493 15.23 -12.49 -16.42
C GLU A 493 14.76 -13.85 -16.96
N ALA A 494 15.27 -14.25 -18.12
CA ALA A 494 15.01 -15.61 -18.61
C ALA A 494 15.66 -16.65 -17.69
N LEU A 495 14.89 -17.67 -17.29
CA LEU A 495 15.36 -18.74 -16.43
C LEU A 495 15.89 -19.92 -17.28
N PRO A 496 17.22 -20.15 -17.37
CA PRO A 496 17.78 -21.27 -18.10
C PRO A 496 17.38 -22.62 -17.47
N GLN A 497 17.11 -23.61 -18.30
CA GLN A 497 16.81 -24.96 -17.82
C GLN A 497 17.96 -25.54 -17.01
N SER A 498 19.20 -25.32 -17.42
CA SER A 498 20.41 -25.72 -16.70
C SER A 498 20.48 -25.17 -15.27
N LEU A 499 20.06 -23.93 -15.04
CA LEU A 499 19.99 -23.32 -13.71
C LEU A 499 18.90 -23.96 -12.87
N ARG A 500 17.73 -24.22 -13.46
CA ARG A 500 16.62 -24.90 -12.79
C ARG A 500 17.02 -26.31 -12.32
N ASP A 501 17.69 -27.07 -13.20
CA ASP A 501 18.15 -28.43 -12.89
C ASP A 501 19.25 -28.42 -11.80
N ALA A 502 20.23 -27.52 -11.89
CA ALA A 502 21.27 -27.36 -10.89
C ALA A 502 20.69 -26.95 -9.52
N TRP A 503 19.72 -26.03 -9.49
CA TRP A 503 19.05 -25.64 -8.25
C TRP A 503 18.31 -26.82 -7.60
N ARG A 504 17.57 -27.56 -8.41
CA ARG A 504 16.87 -28.77 -7.94
C ARG A 504 17.83 -29.83 -7.40
N GLN A 505 18.94 -30.05 -8.09
CA GLN A 505 19.96 -30.97 -7.65
C GLN A 505 20.56 -30.56 -6.28
N ALA A 506 20.85 -29.27 -6.10
CA ALA A 506 21.49 -28.78 -4.88
C ALA A 506 20.52 -28.70 -3.69
N THR A 507 19.24 -28.36 -3.93
CA THR A 507 18.27 -28.03 -2.88
C THR A 507 17.14 -29.05 -2.73
N GLY A 508 16.83 -29.81 -3.77
CA GLY A 508 15.61 -30.63 -3.87
C GLY A 508 14.33 -29.80 -4.10
N LEU A 509 14.45 -28.46 -4.23
CA LEU A 509 13.32 -27.57 -4.45
C LEU A 509 13.13 -27.28 -5.94
N SER A 510 11.86 -27.33 -6.40
CA SER A 510 11.48 -26.87 -7.72
C SER A 510 11.39 -25.34 -7.76
N MET A 511 11.77 -24.75 -8.88
CA MET A 511 11.57 -23.33 -9.16
C MET A 511 10.33 -23.09 -9.99
N VAL A 512 9.54 -22.10 -9.63
CA VAL A 512 8.52 -21.52 -10.51
C VAL A 512 9.20 -20.45 -11.37
N ASP A 513 9.10 -20.60 -12.69
CA ASP A 513 9.49 -19.57 -13.64
C ASP A 513 8.30 -18.63 -13.88
N GLY A 514 8.52 -17.35 -13.78
CA GLY A 514 7.49 -16.33 -13.91
C GLY A 514 7.88 -15.25 -14.91
N TYR A 515 6.94 -14.89 -15.77
CA TYR A 515 7.03 -13.74 -16.63
C TYR A 515 6.00 -12.69 -16.25
N GLY A 516 6.45 -11.45 -16.10
CA GLY A 516 5.62 -10.28 -15.82
C GLY A 516 6.36 -9.00 -16.22
N ALA A 517 5.65 -7.89 -16.18
CA ALA A 517 6.17 -6.57 -16.48
C ALA A 517 5.66 -5.55 -15.44
N SER A 518 6.29 -4.39 -15.38
CA SER A 518 5.82 -3.29 -14.52
C SER A 518 4.38 -2.90 -14.85
N GLU A 519 3.97 -3.03 -16.09
CA GLU A 519 2.64 -2.71 -16.61
C GLU A 519 1.58 -3.73 -16.21
N THR A 520 1.97 -4.96 -15.87
CA THR A 520 1.04 -6.03 -15.47
C THR A 520 1.02 -6.29 -13.97
N LEU A 521 2.04 -5.86 -13.24
CA LEU A 521 2.31 -6.11 -11.83
C LEU A 521 2.50 -7.59 -11.50
N VAL A 522 1.47 -8.42 -11.73
CA VAL A 522 1.52 -9.86 -11.44
C VAL A 522 2.31 -10.63 -12.50
N LEU A 523 2.74 -11.82 -12.14
CA LEU A 523 3.29 -12.78 -13.10
C LEU A 523 2.16 -13.26 -14.03
N VAL A 524 2.14 -12.76 -15.26
CA VAL A 524 1.07 -13.06 -16.23
C VAL A 524 1.22 -14.42 -16.89
N LEU A 525 2.45 -14.95 -16.93
CA LEU A 525 2.72 -16.32 -17.33
C LEU A 525 3.61 -16.97 -16.26
N THR A 526 3.38 -18.24 -15.98
CA THR A 526 4.18 -19.02 -15.02
C THR A 526 4.39 -20.45 -15.50
N ALA A 527 5.57 -21.02 -15.22
CA ALA A 527 5.85 -22.43 -15.43
C ALA A 527 6.27 -23.11 -14.12
N ARG A 528 5.59 -24.20 -13.79
CA ARG A 528 5.99 -25.17 -12.75
C ARG A 528 6.69 -26.35 -13.39
N GLU A 529 7.20 -27.21 -12.57
CA GLU A 529 7.72 -28.48 -13.02
C GLU A 529 6.60 -29.32 -13.66
N GLY A 530 6.85 -29.83 -14.86
CA GLY A 530 5.88 -30.60 -15.65
C GLY A 530 5.00 -29.78 -16.57
N ASP A 531 5.02 -28.44 -16.48
CA ASP A 531 4.30 -27.60 -17.44
C ASP A 531 5.06 -27.57 -18.79
N ASP A 532 4.29 -27.62 -19.88
CA ASP A 532 4.84 -27.39 -21.23
C ASP A 532 4.95 -25.90 -21.51
N GLY A 533 6.06 -25.29 -21.07
CA GLY A 533 6.33 -23.86 -21.15
C GLY A 533 5.56 -23.03 -20.12
N LEU A 534 5.59 -21.71 -20.33
CA LEU A 534 4.90 -20.73 -19.49
C LEU A 534 3.39 -20.79 -19.77
N GLN A 535 2.60 -21.05 -18.74
CA GLN A 535 1.15 -21.11 -18.79
C GLN A 535 0.52 -19.78 -18.38
N PRO A 536 -0.60 -19.36 -18.95
CA PRO A 536 -1.35 -18.20 -18.49
C PRO A 536 -1.70 -18.30 -17.02
N SER A 537 -1.42 -17.23 -16.26
CA SER A 537 -1.76 -17.15 -14.84
C SER A 537 -3.26 -16.94 -14.62
N PRO A 538 -3.80 -17.37 -13.47
CA PRO A 538 -5.22 -17.16 -13.13
C PRO A 538 -5.65 -15.68 -13.27
N GLY A 539 -6.81 -15.45 -13.89
CA GLY A 539 -7.34 -14.09 -14.14
C GLY A 539 -6.73 -13.36 -15.33
N VAL A 540 -5.71 -13.92 -15.99
CA VAL A 540 -5.04 -13.31 -17.14
C VAL A 540 -5.56 -13.89 -18.45
N LYS A 541 -6.07 -13.02 -19.34
CA LYS A 541 -6.39 -13.41 -20.72
C LYS A 541 -5.19 -13.14 -21.61
N VAL A 542 -4.73 -14.21 -22.28
CA VAL A 542 -3.54 -14.18 -23.16
C VAL A 542 -3.96 -14.50 -24.58
N SER A 543 -3.47 -13.74 -25.55
CA SER A 543 -3.62 -14.03 -26.97
C SER A 543 -2.41 -13.57 -27.76
N ALA A 544 -2.10 -14.24 -28.86
CA ALA A 544 -1.06 -13.79 -29.79
C ALA A 544 -1.48 -12.49 -30.49
N LEU A 545 -0.52 -11.58 -30.69
CA LEU A 545 -0.75 -10.37 -31.49
C LEU A 545 -0.90 -10.74 -32.98
N ASP A 546 -0.13 -11.73 -33.44
CA ASP A 546 -0.21 -12.35 -34.76
C ASP A 546 -0.53 -13.85 -34.59
N PRO A 547 -1.83 -14.24 -34.70
CA PRO A 547 -2.25 -15.64 -34.55
C PRO A 547 -1.67 -16.59 -35.58
N ASP A 548 -1.45 -16.14 -36.84
CA ASP A 548 -0.91 -16.97 -37.90
C ASP A 548 0.56 -17.31 -37.64
N SER A 549 1.36 -16.34 -37.19
CA SER A 549 2.73 -16.57 -36.75
C SER A 549 2.79 -17.54 -35.56
N ALA A 550 1.86 -17.42 -34.61
CA ALA A 550 1.79 -18.32 -33.46
C ALA A 550 1.45 -19.77 -33.90
N ALA A 551 0.49 -19.94 -34.82
CA ALA A 551 0.10 -21.24 -35.35
C ALA A 551 1.24 -21.92 -36.14
N ASP A 552 2.07 -21.14 -36.83
CA ASP A 552 3.25 -21.61 -37.57
C ASP A 552 4.47 -21.87 -36.66
N GLY A 553 4.35 -21.72 -35.33
CA GLY A 553 5.47 -21.84 -34.39
C GLY A 553 6.51 -20.73 -34.53
N ARG A 554 6.17 -19.60 -35.13
CA ARG A 554 7.03 -18.42 -35.26
C ARG A 554 6.89 -17.50 -34.04
N PRO A 555 7.97 -16.78 -33.65
CA PRO A 555 7.90 -15.83 -32.56
C PRO A 555 6.88 -14.71 -32.81
N THR A 556 6.03 -14.43 -31.85
CA THR A 556 5.03 -13.38 -31.88
C THR A 556 4.95 -12.64 -30.53
N ARG A 557 4.51 -11.39 -30.54
CA ARG A 557 4.16 -10.66 -29.33
C ARG A 557 2.85 -11.21 -28.75
N LEU A 558 2.66 -11.09 -27.44
CA LEU A 558 1.43 -11.46 -26.76
C LEU A 558 0.64 -10.22 -26.31
N ARG A 559 -0.66 -10.40 -26.16
CA ARG A 559 -1.58 -9.46 -25.52
C ARG A 559 -1.97 -10.01 -24.17
N PHE A 560 -1.83 -9.21 -23.14
CA PHE A 560 -2.27 -9.54 -21.78
C PHE A 560 -3.39 -8.60 -21.36
N ARG A 561 -4.52 -9.16 -20.91
CA ARG A 561 -5.62 -8.40 -20.33
C ARG A 561 -5.93 -8.94 -18.95
N LEU A 562 -5.91 -8.05 -17.97
CA LEU A 562 -6.15 -8.35 -16.55
C LEU A 562 -6.63 -7.08 -15.83
N ASP A 563 -7.34 -7.24 -14.71
CA ASP A 563 -7.95 -6.10 -14.00
C ASP A 563 -6.93 -5.22 -13.30
N CYS A 564 -5.82 -5.80 -12.80
CA CYS A 564 -4.77 -5.06 -12.11
C CYS A 564 -3.71 -4.42 -13.04
N GLN A 565 -3.86 -4.49 -14.37
CA GLN A 565 -2.92 -3.83 -15.29
C GLN A 565 -2.85 -2.31 -15.09
N ALA A 566 -1.71 -1.72 -15.46
CA ALA A 566 -1.49 -0.29 -15.42
C ALA A 566 -2.55 0.50 -16.20
N LEU A 567 -2.78 1.73 -15.77
CA LEU A 567 -3.57 2.72 -16.52
C LEU A 567 -2.83 3.15 -17.79
N GLY A 568 -1.51 3.10 -17.74
CA GLY A 568 -0.62 3.45 -18.84
C GLY A 568 0.65 4.14 -18.38
N TYR A 569 1.26 4.89 -19.28
CA TYR A 569 2.46 5.70 -19.02
C TYR A 569 2.11 7.17 -18.84
N LEU A 570 2.76 7.83 -17.90
CA LEU A 570 2.63 9.27 -17.71
C LEU A 570 3.22 10.01 -18.91
N ASP A 571 2.43 10.86 -19.56
CA ASP A 571 2.84 11.77 -20.62
C ASP A 571 3.73 11.14 -21.74
N ARG A 572 3.43 9.88 -22.11
CA ARG A 572 4.15 9.12 -23.15
C ARG A 572 3.20 8.55 -24.22
N PRO A 573 2.52 9.40 -25.01
CA PRO A 573 1.47 8.95 -25.92
C PRO A 573 1.97 7.94 -26.97
N ALA A 574 3.17 8.09 -27.48
CA ALA A 574 3.74 7.14 -28.44
C ALA A 574 4.00 5.76 -27.83
N SER A 575 4.62 5.71 -26.63
CA SER A 575 4.83 4.46 -25.90
C SER A 575 3.50 3.83 -25.47
N GLN A 576 2.52 4.67 -25.07
CA GLN A 576 1.17 4.22 -24.75
C GLN A 576 0.50 3.51 -25.94
N ALA A 577 0.52 4.12 -27.10
CA ALA A 577 -0.09 3.57 -28.31
C ALA A 577 0.58 2.26 -28.79
N ASP A 578 1.89 2.12 -28.59
CA ASP A 578 2.60 0.90 -28.93
C ASP A 578 2.36 -0.25 -27.95
N SER A 579 2.34 0.06 -26.64
CA SER A 579 2.30 -0.96 -25.59
C SER A 579 0.89 -1.29 -25.12
N PHE A 580 -0.10 -0.41 -25.27
CA PHE A 580 -1.49 -0.66 -24.87
C PHE A 580 -2.42 -0.59 -26.10
N ARG A 581 -2.95 -1.76 -26.50
CA ARG A 581 -3.82 -1.91 -27.66
C ARG A 581 -5.11 -2.60 -27.29
N ASP A 582 -6.23 -2.01 -27.65
CA ASP A 582 -7.59 -2.58 -27.40
C ASP A 582 -7.81 -2.95 -25.92
N GLY A 583 -7.27 -2.14 -24.98
CA GLY A 583 -7.38 -2.40 -23.53
C GLY A 583 -6.52 -3.55 -23.01
N ALA A 584 -5.56 -4.04 -23.80
CA ALA A 584 -4.57 -5.06 -23.41
C ALA A 584 -3.15 -4.49 -23.43
N PHE A 585 -2.31 -4.97 -22.54
CA PHE A 585 -0.87 -4.69 -22.59
C PHE A 585 -0.17 -5.63 -23.58
N CYS A 586 0.66 -5.07 -24.43
CA CYS A 586 1.41 -5.76 -25.50
C CYS A 586 2.90 -5.45 -25.36
N PRO A 587 3.68 -6.24 -24.62
CA PRO A 587 5.13 -6.02 -24.51
C PRO A 587 5.84 -6.20 -25.84
N ALA A 588 7.06 -5.67 -25.95
CA ALA A 588 7.95 -5.94 -27.08
C ALA A 588 8.63 -7.32 -26.98
N ASP A 589 8.26 -8.11 -25.98
CA ASP A 589 8.76 -9.47 -25.78
C ASP A 589 8.06 -10.46 -26.72
N LEU A 590 8.85 -11.41 -27.25
CA LEU A 590 8.42 -12.39 -28.22
C LEU A 590 8.30 -13.78 -27.59
N PHE A 591 7.31 -14.51 -28.02
CA PHE A 591 7.01 -15.85 -27.52
C PHE A 591 6.71 -16.80 -28.67
N VAL A 592 7.05 -18.06 -28.47
CA VAL A 592 6.68 -19.17 -29.37
C VAL A 592 5.67 -20.05 -28.65
N ALA A 593 4.59 -20.38 -29.31
CA ALA A 593 3.59 -21.32 -28.77
C ALA A 593 4.21 -22.72 -28.61
N THR A 594 3.85 -23.42 -27.52
CA THR A 594 4.23 -24.81 -27.31
C THR A 594 3.10 -25.75 -27.67
N GLU A 595 3.40 -27.05 -27.88
CA GLU A 595 2.39 -28.05 -28.27
C GLU A 595 1.29 -28.23 -27.21
N GLY A 596 1.65 -28.07 -25.92
CA GLY A 596 0.73 -28.13 -24.78
C GLY A 596 -0.07 -26.85 -24.52
N GLY A 597 -0.03 -25.87 -25.42
CA GLY A 597 -0.82 -24.62 -25.31
C GLY A 597 -0.18 -23.58 -24.42
N GLY A 598 1.06 -23.76 -23.97
CA GLY A 598 1.85 -22.79 -23.25
C GLY A 598 2.68 -21.91 -24.19
N TRP A 599 3.58 -21.13 -23.59
CA TRP A 599 4.45 -20.18 -24.28
C TRP A 599 5.89 -20.34 -23.85
N ARG A 600 6.81 -20.25 -24.79
CA ARG A 600 8.24 -20.16 -24.51
C ARG A 600 8.74 -18.78 -24.86
N PHE A 601 9.42 -18.13 -23.92
CA PHE A 601 10.05 -16.84 -24.16
C PHE A 601 11.13 -16.97 -25.25
N ALA A 602 11.06 -16.13 -26.27
CA ALA A 602 11.95 -16.17 -27.42
C ALA A 602 12.88 -14.96 -27.50
N GLY A 603 12.86 -14.09 -26.48
CA GLY A 603 13.66 -12.87 -26.45
C GLY A 603 12.80 -11.62 -26.66
N ARG A 604 13.49 -10.48 -26.83
CA ARG A 604 12.83 -9.21 -27.12
C ARG A 604 12.95 -8.92 -28.61
N GLU A 605 12.05 -8.12 -29.13
CA GLU A 605 12.08 -7.68 -30.51
C GLU A 605 13.41 -6.97 -30.85
N ASP A 606 14.03 -6.26 -29.89
CA ASP A 606 15.34 -5.62 -30.02
C ASP A 606 16.54 -6.57 -29.83
N THR A 607 16.34 -7.80 -29.33
CA THR A 607 17.36 -8.84 -29.16
C THR A 607 17.25 -9.98 -30.20
N LEU A 608 16.15 -10.02 -30.93
CA LEU A 608 15.98 -10.96 -32.05
C LEU A 608 16.40 -10.28 -33.35
N LEU A 609 17.52 -10.65 -33.86
CA LEU A 609 18.17 -10.02 -35.01
C LEU A 609 18.06 -10.90 -36.23
N LYS A 610 18.02 -10.28 -37.41
CA LYS A 610 18.08 -10.99 -38.66
C LYS A 610 19.47 -10.87 -39.25
N ILE A 611 20.31 -11.88 -39.06
CA ILE A 611 21.69 -11.92 -39.57
C ILE A 611 21.75 -12.86 -40.76
N LYS A 612 22.23 -12.36 -41.92
CA LYS A 612 22.33 -13.14 -43.18
C LYS A 612 20.98 -13.83 -43.52
N GLY A 613 19.88 -13.14 -43.31
CA GLY A 613 18.53 -13.66 -43.60
C GLY A 613 17.95 -14.63 -42.61
N ARG A 614 18.66 -14.97 -41.53
CA ARG A 614 18.19 -15.89 -40.45
C ARG A 614 18.01 -15.17 -39.13
N TRP A 615 17.01 -15.57 -38.38
CA TRP A 615 16.76 -15.06 -37.06
C TRP A 615 17.80 -15.59 -36.06
N VAL A 616 18.40 -14.70 -35.29
CA VAL A 616 19.35 -14.98 -34.21
C VAL A 616 18.83 -14.36 -32.95
N ASN A 617 18.61 -15.18 -31.93
CA ASN A 617 18.36 -14.72 -30.59
C ASN A 617 19.68 -14.54 -29.84
N LEU A 618 19.99 -13.33 -29.43
CA LEU A 618 21.23 -13.03 -28.70
C LEU A 618 21.34 -13.82 -27.41
N ASN A 619 20.22 -14.01 -26.70
CA ASN A 619 20.21 -14.74 -25.43
C ASN A 619 20.57 -16.23 -25.62
N ASP A 620 20.12 -16.87 -26.72
CA ASP A 620 20.51 -18.25 -27.03
C ASP A 620 22.00 -18.37 -27.31
N VAL A 621 22.59 -17.36 -27.96
CA VAL A 621 24.03 -17.29 -28.21
C VAL A 621 24.78 -17.13 -26.88
N GLU A 622 24.31 -16.24 -26.01
CA GLU A 622 24.88 -16.00 -24.69
C GLU A 622 24.86 -17.27 -23.84
N GLU A 623 23.74 -17.96 -23.80
CA GLU A 623 23.58 -19.19 -23.01
C GLU A 623 24.53 -20.31 -23.51
N ARG A 624 24.59 -20.54 -24.81
CA ARG A 624 25.45 -21.59 -25.40
C ARG A 624 26.93 -21.31 -25.24
N LEU A 625 27.34 -20.07 -25.25
CA LEU A 625 28.73 -19.68 -25.02
C LEU A 625 29.13 -19.76 -23.56
N SER A 626 28.25 -19.32 -22.64
CA SER A 626 28.55 -19.24 -21.21
C SER A 626 28.41 -20.57 -20.44
N ALA A 627 27.59 -21.52 -20.94
CA ALA A 627 27.20 -22.71 -20.20
C ALA A 627 28.42 -23.57 -19.79
N GLY A 628 28.73 -23.63 -18.48
CA GLY A 628 29.80 -24.47 -17.94
C GLY A 628 31.23 -24.04 -18.32
N THR A 629 31.46 -22.79 -18.73
CA THR A 629 32.80 -22.25 -19.01
C THR A 629 33.51 -21.92 -17.70
N PRO A 630 34.60 -22.64 -17.31
CA PRO A 630 35.35 -22.36 -16.10
C PRO A 630 35.90 -20.93 -16.08
N GLY A 631 35.82 -20.23 -14.95
CA GLY A 631 36.33 -18.87 -14.81
C GLY A 631 35.50 -17.76 -15.47
N PHE A 632 34.48 -18.11 -16.23
CA PHE A 632 33.52 -17.14 -16.78
C PHE A 632 32.66 -16.52 -15.68
N VAL A 633 32.50 -15.19 -15.72
CA VAL A 633 31.66 -14.44 -14.77
C VAL A 633 30.35 -14.05 -15.41
N GLU A 634 30.41 -13.25 -16.47
CA GLU A 634 29.26 -12.82 -17.24
C GLU A 634 29.62 -12.47 -18.68
N GLY A 635 28.63 -12.40 -19.58
CA GLY A 635 28.85 -11.99 -20.96
C GLY A 635 27.61 -11.55 -21.68
N ALA A 636 27.79 -10.84 -22.77
CA ALA A 636 26.71 -10.29 -23.57
C ALA A 636 27.03 -10.32 -25.07
N ALA A 637 26.10 -10.81 -25.87
CA ALA A 637 26.13 -10.74 -27.31
C ALA A 637 25.56 -9.41 -27.81
N VAL A 638 26.21 -8.80 -28.77
CA VAL A 638 25.84 -7.49 -29.33
C VAL A 638 25.86 -7.55 -30.84
N ARG A 639 24.89 -6.89 -31.48
CA ARG A 639 24.93 -6.65 -32.94
C ARG A 639 25.96 -5.57 -33.25
N ILE A 640 26.83 -5.85 -34.20
CA ILE A 640 27.76 -4.89 -34.80
C ILE A 640 27.45 -4.82 -36.27
N THR A 641 27.28 -3.63 -36.81
CA THR A 641 27.15 -3.40 -38.24
C THR A 641 28.50 -2.93 -38.74
N ASP A 642 29.09 -3.69 -39.70
CA ASP A 642 30.40 -3.34 -40.27
C ASP A 642 30.31 -2.17 -41.28
N ALA A 643 31.46 -1.70 -41.73
CA ALA A 643 31.55 -0.56 -42.66
C ALA A 643 30.80 -0.77 -43.99
N ASP A 644 30.59 -2.03 -44.37
CA ASP A 644 29.85 -2.41 -45.58
C ASP A 644 28.35 -2.56 -45.34
N GLY A 645 27.89 -2.29 -44.10
CA GLY A 645 26.48 -2.35 -43.71
C GLY A 645 25.97 -3.76 -43.39
N PHE A 646 26.84 -4.76 -43.20
CA PHE A 646 26.45 -6.11 -42.83
C PHE A 646 26.44 -6.32 -41.31
N ASP A 647 25.36 -6.91 -40.81
CA ASP A 647 25.24 -7.26 -39.41
C ASP A 647 26.05 -8.50 -39.04
N SER A 648 26.83 -8.39 -37.99
CA SER A 648 27.63 -9.43 -37.36
C SER A 648 27.41 -9.44 -35.84
N LEU A 649 27.93 -10.44 -35.13
CA LEU A 649 27.88 -10.52 -33.68
C LEU A 649 29.26 -10.27 -33.08
N ALA A 650 29.28 -9.55 -31.96
CA ALA A 650 30.37 -9.54 -31.01
C ALA A 650 29.90 -10.13 -29.68
N TYR A 651 30.78 -10.79 -28.96
CA TYR A 651 30.52 -11.30 -27.62
C TYR A 651 31.51 -10.68 -26.65
N PHE A 652 30.99 -9.89 -25.71
CA PHE A 652 31.75 -9.30 -24.63
C PHE A 652 31.66 -10.20 -23.41
N TYR A 653 32.76 -10.38 -22.67
CA TYR A 653 32.78 -11.25 -21.52
C TYR A 653 33.67 -10.73 -20.39
N VAL A 654 33.32 -11.07 -19.18
CA VAL A 654 34.09 -10.87 -17.95
C VAL A 654 34.60 -12.21 -17.48
N ALA A 655 35.89 -12.31 -17.22
CA ALA A 655 36.55 -13.50 -16.69
C ALA A 655 37.07 -13.22 -15.25
N ARG A 656 37.23 -14.27 -14.45
CA ARG A 656 37.93 -14.15 -13.18
C ARG A 656 39.38 -13.75 -13.41
N GLU A 657 39.96 -13.03 -12.42
CA GLU A 657 41.33 -12.58 -12.44
C GLU A 657 42.29 -13.75 -12.73
N GLY A 658 43.19 -13.60 -13.71
CA GLY A 658 44.13 -14.61 -14.12
C GLY A 658 43.58 -15.74 -15.01
N GLN A 659 42.27 -15.75 -15.36
CA GLN A 659 41.64 -16.81 -16.15
C GLN A 659 41.20 -16.35 -17.57
N HIS A 660 41.58 -15.18 -18.01
CA HIS A 660 41.13 -14.59 -19.29
C HIS A 660 41.48 -15.48 -20.50
N GLU A 661 42.70 -15.98 -20.60
CA GLU A 661 43.12 -16.82 -21.72
C GLU A 661 42.39 -18.18 -21.78
N GLU A 662 42.09 -18.76 -20.62
CA GLU A 662 41.33 -20.01 -20.51
C GLU A 662 39.87 -19.82 -20.92
N VAL A 663 39.23 -18.75 -20.41
CA VAL A 663 37.86 -18.39 -20.77
C VAL A 663 37.75 -18.09 -22.26
N GLU A 664 38.66 -17.31 -22.83
CA GLU A 664 38.66 -16.98 -24.25
C GLU A 664 38.78 -18.24 -25.13
N ARG A 665 39.70 -19.14 -24.79
CA ARG A 665 39.91 -20.39 -25.52
C ARG A 665 38.65 -21.27 -25.51
N GLU A 666 38.01 -21.37 -24.35
CA GLU A 666 36.77 -22.16 -24.19
C GLU A 666 35.61 -21.49 -24.97
N LEU A 667 35.43 -20.17 -24.86
CA LEU A 667 34.43 -19.44 -25.63
C LEU A 667 34.64 -19.57 -27.13
N ALA A 668 35.89 -19.52 -27.59
CA ALA A 668 36.23 -19.72 -28.99
C ALA A 668 35.89 -21.14 -29.47
N ALA A 669 36.22 -22.16 -28.67
CA ALA A 669 35.86 -23.54 -28.96
C ALA A 669 34.34 -23.73 -29.04
N ARG A 670 33.58 -23.18 -28.09
CA ARG A 670 32.12 -23.24 -28.09
C ARG A 670 31.49 -22.46 -29.25
N SER A 671 32.07 -21.31 -29.61
CA SER A 671 31.64 -20.56 -30.78
C SER A 671 31.65 -21.40 -32.04
N GLN A 672 32.65 -22.30 -32.22
CA GLN A 672 32.70 -23.20 -33.38
C GLN A 672 31.54 -24.22 -33.40
N THR A 673 30.92 -24.53 -32.27
CA THR A 673 29.75 -25.44 -32.21
C THR A 673 28.46 -24.76 -32.65
N LEU A 674 28.42 -23.41 -32.67
CA LEU A 674 27.27 -22.65 -33.10
C LEU A 674 27.14 -22.69 -34.65
N PRO A 675 25.90 -22.56 -35.18
CA PRO A 675 25.70 -22.30 -36.62
C PRO A 675 26.46 -21.05 -37.06
N GLN A 676 27.03 -21.08 -38.27
CA GLN A 676 27.90 -20.00 -38.76
C GLN A 676 27.30 -18.59 -38.63
N TYR A 677 25.99 -18.44 -38.80
CA TYR A 677 25.30 -17.15 -38.70
C TYR A 677 25.08 -16.68 -37.25
N GLN A 678 25.29 -17.55 -36.23
CA GLN A 678 25.23 -17.24 -34.81
C GLN A 678 26.61 -17.08 -34.18
N ARG A 679 27.68 -17.32 -34.89
CA ARG A 679 29.05 -17.21 -34.37
C ARG A 679 29.45 -15.75 -34.21
N PRO A 680 29.83 -15.32 -32.98
CA PRO A 680 30.45 -14.02 -32.81
C PRO A 680 31.73 -13.90 -33.65
N ARG A 681 31.88 -12.77 -34.31
CA ARG A 681 33.10 -12.43 -35.05
C ARG A 681 34.21 -11.97 -34.12
N TRP A 682 33.84 -11.37 -33.00
CA TRP A 682 34.73 -10.88 -31.95
C TRP A 682 34.36 -11.46 -30.60
N LEU A 683 35.35 -11.91 -29.84
CA LEU A 683 35.28 -12.26 -28.44
C LEU A 683 36.11 -11.24 -27.69
N GLN A 684 35.47 -10.34 -26.95
CA GLN A 684 36.10 -9.16 -26.36
C GLN A 684 36.03 -9.23 -24.84
N PRO A 685 37.17 -9.33 -24.11
CA PRO A 685 37.18 -9.21 -22.68
C PRO A 685 36.88 -7.77 -22.24
N VAL A 686 36.12 -7.61 -21.17
CA VAL A 686 35.82 -6.33 -20.53
C VAL A 686 35.92 -6.47 -19.01
N GLU A 687 36.22 -5.35 -18.34
CA GLU A 687 36.27 -5.35 -16.88
C GLU A 687 34.87 -5.54 -16.23
N SER A 688 33.84 -4.99 -16.87
CA SER A 688 32.45 -5.13 -16.44
C SER A 688 31.49 -4.95 -17.59
N ILE A 689 30.32 -5.59 -17.50
CA ILE A 689 29.24 -5.39 -18.46
C ILE A 689 28.42 -4.16 -18.05
N PRO A 690 28.29 -3.11 -18.89
CA PRO A 690 27.56 -1.91 -18.58
C PRO A 690 26.07 -2.18 -18.37
N ARG A 691 25.56 -1.63 -17.26
CA ARG A 691 24.16 -1.80 -16.86
C ARG A 691 23.51 -0.46 -16.52
N THR A 692 22.19 -0.41 -16.61
CA THR A 692 21.40 0.71 -16.08
C THR A 692 21.44 0.70 -14.55
N ALA A 693 21.00 1.79 -13.90
CA ALA A 693 20.79 1.84 -12.44
C ALA A 693 19.83 0.75 -11.94
N THR A 694 19.01 0.19 -12.82
CA THR A 694 18.07 -0.91 -12.55
C THR A 694 18.68 -2.29 -12.81
N GLY A 695 19.98 -2.38 -13.12
CA GLY A 695 20.69 -3.64 -13.40
C GLY A 695 20.53 -4.17 -14.84
N LYS A 696 19.75 -3.52 -15.70
CA LYS A 696 19.52 -3.97 -17.08
C LYS A 696 20.72 -3.72 -17.96
N LEU A 697 21.07 -4.70 -18.77
CA LEU A 697 22.19 -4.68 -19.73
C LEU A 697 22.05 -3.54 -20.76
N LEU A 698 23.11 -2.74 -20.92
CA LEU A 698 23.23 -1.65 -21.90
C LEU A 698 24.03 -2.08 -23.11
N ARG A 699 23.42 -2.93 -23.97
CA ARG A 699 24.09 -3.46 -25.18
C ARG A 699 24.65 -2.37 -26.12
N ARG A 700 24.00 -1.21 -26.18
CA ARG A 700 24.46 -0.09 -27.00
C ARG A 700 25.86 0.41 -26.59
N LYS A 701 26.11 0.50 -25.27
CA LYS A 701 27.42 0.92 -24.76
C LYS A 701 28.53 -0.08 -25.09
N LEU A 702 28.19 -1.38 -25.10
CA LEU A 702 29.15 -2.41 -25.55
C LEU A 702 29.48 -2.29 -27.04
N ALA A 703 28.48 -1.99 -27.86
CA ALA A 703 28.70 -1.77 -29.30
C ALA A 703 29.61 -0.57 -29.57
N GLU A 704 29.50 0.50 -28.77
CA GLU A 704 30.33 1.71 -28.87
C GLU A 704 31.81 1.40 -28.59
N LEU A 705 32.12 0.47 -27.65
CA LEU A 705 33.51 0.08 -27.32
C LEU A 705 34.28 -0.53 -28.51
N LEU A 706 33.61 -1.32 -29.36
CA LEU A 706 34.24 -1.88 -30.56
C LEU A 706 34.40 -0.87 -31.70
N GLY A 707 33.53 0.15 -31.74
CA GLY A 707 33.64 1.23 -32.73
C GLY A 707 34.84 2.16 -32.49
N GLU A 708 35.28 2.31 -31.26
CA GLU A 708 36.48 3.09 -30.91
C GLU A 708 37.80 2.35 -31.16
N GLU A 709 37.82 1.00 -31.12
CA GLU A 709 39.01 0.18 -31.36
C GLU A 709 39.21 -0.18 -32.86
N THR A 710 38.12 -0.08 -33.66
CA THR A 710 38.18 -0.42 -35.11
C THR A 710 38.28 0.81 -36.04
N ALA A 711 38.26 2.03 -35.47
CA ALA A 711 38.50 3.30 -36.16
C ALA A 711 39.97 3.74 -36.01
#